data_5756532e81fb57866ec8d440c6b489da
#
_entry.id   5756532e81fb57866ec8d440c6b489da
#
_cell.length_a   1.000
_cell.length_b   1.000
_cell.length_c   1.000
_cell.angle_alpha   90.00
_cell.angle_beta   90.00
_cell.angle_gamma   90.00
#
_symmetry.space_group_name_H-M   'P 1'
#
loop_
_entity.id
_entity.type
_entity.pdbx_description
1 polymer ?
#
loop_
_entity_poly.entity_id
_entity_poly.type
_entity_poly.pdbx_seq_one_letter_code
_entity_poly.pdbx_strand_id
1 'polypeptide(L)'
;MTYANGASQSDKNGNLLTETDALGNKVQYAYTPEGWLESITRADGTVLTFEYDKTGSLLVQNVGDGQTVESSYNEIGMVTEVSSAEGTIVYQYNGQGYLVSVTNVNGDKVSYTYDAYGNRTSMTYPDGRMVSYTYDAMNRMTSVTGLDGDVTRYTYDAAGRRIETASSTLTTSYRYDSVGNLLTQATSGASEIAFSYSYNKNGYITGEVRTEGGKTTESTYAYDALGQLTSFLQSTGYEEQYAYDKAGNMTEKVLTGTDGIETALKMSYNKGNQLTTMVNGKDKIAYTYDKNGSMVTKVLTSQAYGKLTDAYAYNALDQLTEYVGYDGYQQEFTYDANGMRLSKSEVGNGNRSTLEELLRGNIAGLPEIVELAQSQTNANGADAPTGLEWATTEYLYDLTQEYYQVISETTTSSGGASSTTAYAYGLERIAAFTSDSRTSYVYDGRGSVAQAITMPVAGEAVSSALPDVSVQVQSFSYTAFGEQMGNVKVSGFSYNAEAYDAATGMLNLRARQYEPALNRFSQKDIYPPNLLITYSFNAYLFTFNSPISFVDADGLQASSLSKVLSSIGNTVQKVVGVVGGGIKKVVTAIVGEKVVNTVVSIVKSAAKTVSRVVQNVAIAAASWTSNDPKTIEIIKAAQEEINALDQSDPEYVKKATAIFIAACELAASHVKEQAARQKEHEEFMFNMYGFEKEEVRIMDKIRVGLKAFDPGLTDD
;
A
#
# COMPACT_ATOMS: atom_id res chain seq x y z
N MET A 1 21.12 0.07 -20.92
CA MET A 1 20.00 0.92 -21.36
C MET A 1 20.15 2.30 -20.73
N THR A 2 19.94 3.38 -21.46
CA THR A 2 19.96 4.73 -20.89
C THR A 2 18.51 5.17 -20.78
N TYR A 3 18.01 5.30 -19.56
CA TYR A 3 16.66 5.80 -19.30
C TYR A 3 16.67 7.33 -19.33
N ALA A 4 15.54 7.95 -19.62
CA ALA A 4 15.38 9.41 -19.59
C ALA A 4 15.82 10.04 -18.24
N ASN A 5 15.90 9.25 -17.16
CA ASN A 5 16.24 9.64 -15.81
C ASN A 5 17.48 8.93 -15.23
N GLY A 6 18.29 8.22 -16.04
CA GLY A 6 19.49 7.54 -15.54
C GLY A 6 20.03 6.46 -16.47
N ALA A 7 21.09 5.74 -16.04
CA ALA A 7 21.74 4.67 -16.78
C ALA A 7 21.81 3.40 -15.94
N SER A 8 21.57 2.24 -16.54
CA SER A 8 21.74 0.93 -15.92
C SER A 8 22.70 0.05 -16.71
N GLN A 9 23.40 -0.84 -16.00
CA GLN A 9 24.24 -1.88 -16.58
C GLN A 9 23.84 -3.23 -16.01
N SER A 10 23.78 -4.24 -16.87
CA SER A 10 23.51 -5.62 -16.47
C SER A 10 24.62 -6.55 -16.93
N ASP A 11 24.78 -7.70 -16.27
CA ASP A 11 25.67 -8.76 -16.71
C ASP A 11 25.05 -9.55 -17.89
N LYS A 12 25.80 -10.54 -18.38
CA LYS A 12 25.35 -11.46 -19.47
C LYS A 12 24.13 -12.32 -19.13
N ASN A 13 23.80 -12.47 -17.84
CA ASN A 13 22.68 -13.24 -17.34
C ASN A 13 21.43 -12.35 -17.12
N GLY A 14 21.57 -11.02 -17.32
CA GLY A 14 20.51 -10.03 -17.10
C GLY A 14 20.43 -9.46 -15.70
N ASN A 15 21.37 -9.82 -14.79
CA ASN A 15 21.40 -9.26 -13.44
C ASN A 15 21.84 -7.80 -13.48
N LEU A 16 21.12 -6.90 -12.79
CA LEU A 16 21.42 -5.48 -12.72
C LEU A 16 22.69 -5.25 -11.90
N LEU A 17 23.77 -4.77 -12.53
CA LEU A 17 25.04 -4.48 -11.84
C LEU A 17 25.12 -3.06 -11.32
N THR A 18 24.55 -2.11 -12.04
CA THR A 18 24.56 -0.71 -11.62
C THR A 18 23.32 0.01 -12.08
N GLU A 19 22.87 0.92 -11.27
CA GLU A 19 21.85 1.92 -11.60
C GLU A 19 22.41 3.31 -11.25
N THR A 20 22.26 4.27 -12.15
CA THR A 20 22.64 5.66 -11.91
C THR A 20 21.44 6.53 -12.21
N ASP A 21 21.01 7.35 -11.26
CA ASP A 21 19.90 8.27 -11.44
C ASP A 21 20.31 9.52 -12.25
N ALA A 22 19.34 10.38 -12.54
CA ALA A 22 19.57 11.62 -13.31
C ALA A 22 20.44 12.66 -12.57
N LEU A 23 20.65 12.49 -11.25
CA LEU A 23 21.52 13.33 -10.43
C LEU A 23 22.96 12.80 -10.38
N GLY A 24 23.21 11.60 -10.93
CA GLY A 24 24.51 10.93 -10.90
C GLY A 24 24.70 10.05 -9.65
N ASN A 25 23.69 9.87 -8.81
CA ASN A 25 23.73 8.95 -7.68
C ASN A 25 23.74 7.52 -8.19
N LYS A 26 24.70 6.73 -7.74
CA LYS A 26 24.95 5.39 -8.27
C LYS A 26 24.69 4.32 -7.20
N VAL A 27 23.87 3.33 -7.54
CA VAL A 27 23.69 2.08 -6.77
C VAL A 27 24.40 0.96 -7.51
N GLN A 28 25.09 0.07 -6.80
CA GLN A 28 25.80 -1.08 -7.35
C GLN A 28 25.30 -2.37 -6.70
N TYR A 29 25.25 -3.42 -7.49
CA TYR A 29 24.74 -4.74 -7.09
C TYR A 29 25.81 -5.78 -7.38
N ALA A 30 26.02 -6.73 -6.47
CA ALA A 30 26.82 -7.92 -6.68
C ALA A 30 25.96 -9.17 -6.45
N TYR A 31 26.34 -10.26 -7.12
CA TYR A 31 25.58 -11.51 -7.09
C TYR A 31 26.51 -12.69 -6.87
N THR A 32 26.03 -13.70 -6.15
CA THR A 32 26.72 -14.98 -6.00
C THR A 32 26.80 -15.72 -7.36
N PRO A 33 27.65 -16.76 -7.49
CA PRO A 33 27.71 -17.58 -8.71
C PRO A 33 26.36 -18.22 -9.10
N GLU A 34 25.48 -18.46 -8.11
CA GLU A 34 24.13 -19.00 -8.27
C GLU A 34 23.13 -17.94 -8.78
N GLY A 35 23.52 -16.65 -8.76
CA GLY A 35 22.72 -15.53 -9.19
C GLY A 35 21.85 -14.91 -8.07
N TRP A 36 22.15 -15.19 -6.81
CA TRP A 36 21.50 -14.55 -5.68
C TRP A 36 22.19 -13.20 -5.37
N LEU A 37 21.42 -12.21 -4.89
CA LEU A 37 21.94 -10.89 -4.55
C LEU A 37 22.90 -11.02 -3.35
N GLU A 38 24.18 -10.74 -3.56
CA GLU A 38 25.21 -10.82 -2.52
C GLU A 38 25.38 -9.49 -1.78
N SER A 39 25.34 -8.37 -2.53
CA SER A 39 25.42 -7.05 -1.89
C SER A 39 24.78 -5.95 -2.74
N ILE A 40 24.40 -4.87 -2.03
CA ILE A 40 23.98 -3.58 -2.61
C ILE A 40 24.88 -2.50 -2.01
N THR A 41 25.63 -1.78 -2.84
CA THR A 41 26.27 -0.53 -2.44
C THR A 41 25.37 0.62 -2.86
N ARG A 42 24.85 1.34 -1.89
CA ARG A 42 23.91 2.45 -2.06
C ARG A 42 24.62 3.73 -2.50
N ALA A 43 23.86 4.74 -2.89
CA ALA A 43 24.40 5.99 -3.40
C ALA A 43 25.15 6.84 -2.36
N ASP A 44 24.83 6.70 -1.09
CA ASP A 44 25.52 7.30 0.06
C ASP A 44 26.82 6.56 0.44
N GLY A 45 27.04 5.35 -0.11
CA GLY A 45 28.16 4.48 0.17
C GLY A 45 27.84 3.37 1.19
N THR A 46 26.64 3.33 1.76
CA THR A 46 26.18 2.26 2.63
C THR A 46 26.16 0.94 1.88
N VAL A 47 26.66 -0.14 2.50
CA VAL A 47 26.70 -1.48 1.92
C VAL A 47 25.77 -2.40 2.68
N LEU A 48 24.79 -2.96 1.99
CA LEU A 48 23.97 -4.06 2.46
C LEU A 48 24.55 -5.38 1.93
N THR A 49 24.62 -6.42 2.77
CA THR A 49 25.10 -7.75 2.34
C THR A 49 24.09 -8.83 2.71
N PHE A 50 24.08 -9.92 1.93
CA PHE A 50 23.10 -10.99 2.04
C PHE A 50 23.81 -12.35 1.99
N GLU A 51 23.52 -13.22 2.95
CA GLU A 51 24.05 -14.57 3.03
C GLU A 51 22.90 -15.58 2.93
N TYR A 52 23.12 -16.63 2.17
CA TYR A 52 22.10 -17.63 1.85
C TYR A 52 22.54 -19.04 2.24
N ASP A 53 21.57 -19.89 2.53
CA ASP A 53 21.82 -21.32 2.60
C ASP A 53 21.98 -21.92 1.19
N LYS A 54 22.26 -23.24 1.13
CA LYS A 54 22.44 -23.98 -0.13
C LYS A 54 21.18 -24.06 -1.00
N THR A 55 20.01 -23.75 -0.46
CA THR A 55 18.71 -23.76 -1.14
C THR A 55 18.29 -22.37 -1.62
N GLY A 56 19.03 -21.30 -1.25
CA GLY A 56 18.77 -19.92 -1.58
C GLY A 56 17.86 -19.22 -0.58
N SER A 57 17.70 -19.77 0.61
CA SER A 57 17.00 -19.08 1.70
C SER A 57 17.95 -18.06 2.34
N LEU A 58 17.48 -16.82 2.55
CA LEU A 58 18.26 -15.72 3.14
C LEU A 58 18.47 -15.98 4.63
N LEU A 59 19.73 -16.25 5.04
CA LEU A 59 20.09 -16.50 6.44
C LEU A 59 20.43 -15.22 7.19
N VAL A 60 21.25 -14.36 6.59
CA VAL A 60 21.73 -13.13 7.21
C VAL A 60 21.64 -11.98 6.22
N GLN A 61 21.08 -10.87 6.68
CA GLN A 61 21.16 -9.59 6.02
C GLN A 61 21.88 -8.60 6.92
N ASN A 62 23.01 -8.06 6.47
CA ASN A 62 23.63 -6.90 7.11
C ASN A 62 22.99 -5.63 6.53
N VAL A 63 22.43 -4.78 7.39
CA VAL A 63 21.70 -3.58 6.97
C VAL A 63 22.54 -2.31 6.90
N GLY A 64 23.89 -2.44 6.94
CA GLY A 64 24.80 -1.36 6.55
C GLY A 64 25.27 -0.43 7.67
N ASP A 65 24.70 -0.50 8.86
CA ASP A 65 25.08 0.26 10.07
C ASP A 65 25.73 -0.63 11.14
N GLY A 66 26.11 -1.84 10.76
CA GLY A 66 26.64 -2.86 11.65
C GLY A 66 25.57 -3.72 12.32
N GLN A 67 24.30 -3.46 12.02
CA GLN A 67 23.19 -4.32 12.46
C GLN A 67 22.94 -5.43 11.45
N THR A 68 22.49 -6.57 11.96
CA THR A 68 22.14 -7.75 11.16
C THR A 68 20.70 -8.16 11.44
N VAL A 69 20.07 -8.71 10.40
CA VAL A 69 18.82 -9.46 10.50
C VAL A 69 19.14 -10.92 10.17
N GLU A 70 18.85 -11.83 11.09
CA GLU A 70 19.09 -13.25 10.94
C GLU A 70 17.77 -14.00 10.82
N SER A 71 17.68 -14.97 9.89
CA SER A 71 16.48 -15.74 9.64
C SER A 71 16.75 -17.24 9.77
N SER A 72 15.83 -17.95 10.43
CA SER A 72 15.82 -19.40 10.54
C SER A 72 14.62 -19.99 9.81
N TYR A 73 14.77 -21.19 9.27
CA TYR A 73 13.75 -21.85 8.46
C TYR A 73 13.52 -23.29 8.93
N ASN A 74 12.30 -23.79 8.75
CA ASN A 74 12.02 -25.20 8.93
C ASN A 74 12.40 -26.02 7.68
N GLU A 75 12.27 -27.36 7.76
CA GLU A 75 12.66 -28.30 6.69
C GLU A 75 11.95 -28.05 5.34
N ILE A 76 10.81 -27.35 5.32
CA ILE A 76 10.06 -27.03 4.12
C ILE A 76 10.26 -25.57 3.67
N GLY A 77 11.24 -24.85 4.27
CA GLY A 77 11.66 -23.51 3.85
C GLY A 77 10.76 -22.37 4.33
N MET A 78 9.92 -22.59 5.35
CA MET A 78 9.17 -21.50 5.99
C MET A 78 10.00 -20.87 7.11
N VAL A 79 9.95 -19.54 7.21
CA VAL A 79 10.64 -18.77 8.26
C VAL A 79 10.07 -19.15 9.63
N THR A 80 10.90 -19.58 10.56
CA THR A 80 10.52 -19.90 11.93
C THR A 80 10.95 -18.83 12.93
N GLU A 81 11.99 -18.07 12.58
CA GLU A 81 12.52 -17.05 13.45
C GLU A 81 13.18 -15.95 12.60
N VAL A 82 13.00 -14.70 13.01
CA VAL A 82 13.73 -13.54 12.47
C VAL A 82 14.21 -12.70 13.64
N SER A 83 15.51 -12.47 13.72
CA SER A 83 16.16 -11.75 14.81
C SER A 83 16.88 -10.50 14.33
N SER A 84 16.83 -9.43 15.12
CA SER A 84 17.56 -8.17 14.91
C SER A 84 18.06 -7.64 16.25
N ALA A 85 18.65 -6.45 16.25
CA ALA A 85 19.03 -5.76 17.49
C ALA A 85 17.83 -5.47 18.40
N GLU A 86 16.64 -5.27 17.82
CA GLU A 86 15.40 -4.99 18.55
C GLU A 86 14.80 -6.23 19.23
N GLY A 87 15.25 -7.44 18.86
CA GLY A 87 14.79 -8.71 19.41
C GLY A 87 14.42 -9.72 18.34
N THR A 88 13.69 -10.76 18.76
CA THR A 88 13.38 -11.92 17.93
C THR A 88 11.88 -12.07 17.73
N ILE A 89 11.47 -12.30 16.49
CA ILE A 89 10.10 -12.65 16.11
C ILE A 89 10.08 -14.15 15.84
N VAL A 90 9.15 -14.89 16.49
CA VAL A 90 9.01 -16.34 16.34
C VAL A 90 7.71 -16.70 15.66
N TYR A 91 7.78 -17.56 14.63
CA TYR A 91 6.65 -18.03 13.84
C TYR A 91 6.41 -19.52 14.08
N GLN A 92 5.16 -19.93 14.26
CA GLN A 92 4.78 -21.34 14.41
C GLN A 92 3.72 -21.69 13.35
N TYR A 93 3.88 -22.87 12.76
CA TYR A 93 3.02 -23.37 11.70
C TYR A 93 2.42 -24.71 12.08
N ASN A 94 1.22 -25.00 11.58
CA ASN A 94 0.62 -26.34 11.69
C ASN A 94 1.14 -27.28 10.59
N GLY A 95 0.69 -28.55 10.63
CA GLY A 95 1.10 -29.56 9.64
C GLY A 95 0.65 -29.29 8.21
N GLN A 96 -0.28 -28.34 7.98
CA GLN A 96 -0.69 -27.88 6.65
C GLN A 96 0.11 -26.66 6.17
N GLY A 97 1.01 -26.10 6.99
CA GLY A 97 1.80 -24.93 6.68
C GLY A 97 1.12 -23.59 6.98
N TYR A 98 -0.02 -23.58 7.67
CA TYR A 98 -0.66 -22.34 8.09
C TYR A 98 0.03 -21.77 9.34
N LEU A 99 0.24 -20.46 9.37
CA LEU A 99 0.80 -19.74 10.50
C LEU A 99 -0.20 -19.77 11.67
N VAL A 100 0.12 -20.47 12.76
CA VAL A 100 -0.77 -20.63 13.92
C VAL A 100 -0.42 -19.71 15.08
N SER A 101 0.81 -19.17 15.12
CA SER A 101 1.13 -18.08 16.03
C SER A 101 2.34 -17.28 15.58
N VAL A 102 2.38 -16.03 16.01
CA VAL A 102 3.55 -15.15 15.96
C VAL A 102 3.78 -14.61 17.36
N THR A 103 5.03 -14.65 17.82
CA THR A 103 5.47 -13.93 19.03
C THR A 103 6.38 -12.80 18.59
N ASN A 104 6.05 -11.55 18.92
CA ASN A 104 6.85 -10.39 18.56
C ASN A 104 8.08 -10.21 19.46
N VAL A 105 8.87 -9.18 19.22
CA VAL A 105 10.10 -8.88 19.98
C VAL A 105 9.83 -8.59 21.46
N ASN A 106 8.63 -8.12 21.82
CA ASN A 106 8.22 -7.82 23.20
C ASN A 106 7.67 -9.05 23.92
N GLY A 107 7.58 -10.21 23.24
CA GLY A 107 6.99 -11.43 23.78
C GLY A 107 5.49 -11.52 23.63
N ASP A 108 4.84 -10.57 22.97
CA ASP A 108 3.41 -10.59 22.70
C ASP A 108 3.07 -11.64 21.65
N LYS A 109 2.19 -12.56 22.04
CA LYS A 109 1.80 -13.68 21.17
C LYS A 109 0.42 -13.48 20.59
N VAL A 110 0.34 -13.49 19.25
CA VAL A 110 -0.92 -13.56 18.48
C VAL A 110 -1.09 -14.98 17.95
N SER A 111 -2.27 -15.56 18.11
CA SER A 111 -2.54 -16.95 17.68
C SER A 111 -3.70 -17.02 16.72
N TYR A 112 -3.68 -18.00 15.80
CA TYR A 112 -4.64 -18.14 14.72
C TYR A 112 -5.16 -19.58 14.62
N THR A 113 -6.43 -19.73 14.24
CA THR A 113 -7.01 -21.02 13.89
C THR A 113 -7.60 -20.98 12.49
N TYR A 114 -7.72 -22.15 11.85
CA TYR A 114 -8.16 -22.27 10.47
C TYR A 114 -9.15 -23.41 10.31
N ASP A 115 -10.05 -23.29 9.34
CA ASP A 115 -10.91 -24.39 8.90
C ASP A 115 -10.16 -25.34 7.94
N ALA A 116 -10.86 -26.38 7.50
CA ALA A 116 -10.31 -27.38 6.57
C ALA A 116 -9.97 -26.81 5.17
N TYR A 117 -10.47 -25.62 4.83
CA TYR A 117 -10.24 -24.93 3.58
C TYR A 117 -9.14 -23.86 3.68
N GLY A 118 -8.52 -23.70 4.86
CA GLY A 118 -7.50 -22.71 5.14
C GLY A 118 -8.04 -21.31 5.43
N ASN A 119 -9.33 -21.16 5.65
CA ASN A 119 -9.88 -19.89 6.09
C ASN A 119 -9.58 -19.68 7.57
N ARG A 120 -9.10 -18.50 7.95
CA ARG A 120 -8.82 -18.13 9.34
C ARG A 120 -10.14 -18.04 10.12
N THR A 121 -10.34 -18.91 11.10
CA THR A 121 -11.57 -18.95 11.91
C THR A 121 -11.45 -18.12 13.18
N SER A 122 -10.24 -17.89 13.68
CA SER A 122 -10.02 -16.97 14.79
C SER A 122 -8.65 -16.30 14.77
N MET A 123 -8.56 -15.17 15.48
CA MET A 123 -7.33 -14.51 15.90
C MET A 123 -7.45 -14.20 17.39
N THR A 124 -6.48 -14.67 18.20
CA THR A 124 -6.42 -14.44 19.65
C THR A 124 -5.31 -13.46 19.95
N TYR A 125 -5.62 -12.41 20.67
CA TYR A 125 -4.71 -11.35 21.12
C TYR A 125 -3.89 -11.81 22.34
N PRO A 126 -2.79 -11.09 22.68
CA PRO A 126 -1.97 -11.46 23.83
C PRO A 126 -2.73 -11.48 25.17
N ASP A 127 -3.76 -10.67 25.34
CA ASP A 127 -4.62 -10.61 26.51
C ASP A 127 -5.69 -11.71 26.57
N GLY A 128 -5.73 -12.61 25.56
CA GLY A 128 -6.66 -13.73 25.46
C GLY A 128 -7.99 -13.37 24.82
N ARG A 129 -8.30 -12.09 24.52
CA ARG A 129 -9.49 -11.74 23.74
C ARG A 129 -9.36 -12.26 22.32
N MET A 130 -10.49 -12.54 21.69
CA MET A 130 -10.51 -13.23 20.40
C MET A 130 -11.49 -12.58 19.42
N VAL A 131 -11.06 -12.43 18.18
CA VAL A 131 -11.92 -12.17 17.02
C VAL A 131 -12.16 -13.47 16.28
N SER A 132 -13.41 -13.78 15.91
CA SER A 132 -13.75 -14.98 15.17
C SER A 132 -14.46 -14.69 13.85
N TYR A 133 -14.31 -15.60 12.88
CA TYR A 133 -14.73 -15.40 11.50
C TYR A 133 -15.54 -16.60 11.00
N THR A 134 -16.54 -16.33 10.16
CA THR A 134 -17.30 -17.39 9.45
C THR A 134 -17.28 -17.13 7.95
N TYR A 135 -17.44 -18.20 7.17
CA TYR A 135 -17.35 -18.16 5.71
C TYR A 135 -18.47 -18.98 5.07
N ASP A 136 -18.83 -18.62 3.84
CA ASP A 136 -19.75 -19.41 3.02
C ASP A 136 -19.01 -20.51 2.23
N ALA A 137 -19.78 -21.29 1.46
CA ALA A 137 -19.23 -22.37 0.64
C ALA A 137 -18.28 -21.90 -0.50
N MET A 138 -18.27 -20.59 -0.79
CA MET A 138 -17.34 -19.95 -1.74
C MET A 138 -16.13 -19.31 -1.06
N ASN A 139 -15.92 -19.61 0.24
CA ASN A 139 -14.87 -19.05 1.10
C ASN A 139 -14.94 -17.51 1.26
N ARG A 140 -16.12 -16.89 1.08
CA ARG A 140 -16.32 -15.47 1.36
C ARG A 140 -16.69 -15.30 2.83
N MET A 141 -16.08 -14.33 3.50
CA MET A 141 -16.38 -14.01 4.90
C MET A 141 -17.85 -13.60 5.05
N THR A 142 -18.61 -14.29 5.88
CA THR A 142 -20.03 -13.99 6.15
C THR A 142 -20.23 -13.26 7.46
N SER A 143 -19.35 -13.45 8.43
CA SER A 143 -19.36 -12.65 9.63
C SER A 143 -18.02 -12.56 10.32
N VAL A 144 -17.88 -11.53 11.14
CA VAL A 144 -16.80 -11.38 12.12
C VAL A 144 -17.42 -11.02 13.47
N THR A 145 -17.00 -11.72 14.53
CA THR A 145 -17.34 -11.38 15.92
C THR A 145 -16.18 -10.59 16.51
N GLY A 146 -16.43 -9.35 16.93
CA GLY A 146 -15.45 -8.43 17.51
C GLY A 146 -15.04 -8.79 18.93
N LEU A 147 -14.11 -8.01 19.51
CA LEU A 147 -13.58 -8.24 20.86
C LEU A 147 -14.61 -8.06 21.98
N ASP A 148 -15.70 -7.38 21.71
CA ASP A 148 -16.86 -7.17 22.60
C ASP A 148 -18.01 -8.18 22.37
N GLY A 149 -17.84 -9.10 21.43
CA GLY A 149 -18.86 -10.07 21.05
C GLY A 149 -19.89 -9.55 20.05
N ASP A 150 -19.83 -8.28 19.62
CA ASP A 150 -20.68 -7.78 18.53
C ASP A 150 -20.34 -8.46 17.21
N VAL A 151 -21.37 -8.74 16.40
CA VAL A 151 -21.23 -9.49 15.15
C VAL A 151 -21.52 -8.61 13.95
N THR A 152 -20.49 -8.35 13.17
CA THR A 152 -20.61 -7.73 11.85
C THR A 152 -20.84 -8.81 10.79
N ARG A 153 -21.90 -8.69 10.00
CA ARG A 153 -22.32 -9.63 8.95
C ARG A 153 -22.12 -9.02 7.57
N TYR A 154 -21.79 -9.86 6.60
CA TYR A 154 -21.60 -9.49 5.21
C TYR A 154 -22.53 -10.27 4.30
N THR A 155 -23.23 -9.56 3.41
CA THR A 155 -24.12 -10.14 2.40
C THR A 155 -23.57 -9.83 1.01
N TYR A 156 -23.69 -10.80 0.11
CA TYR A 156 -23.12 -10.71 -1.24
C TYR A 156 -24.20 -10.97 -2.32
N ASP A 157 -24.05 -10.33 -3.46
CA ASP A 157 -24.83 -10.64 -4.66
C ASP A 157 -24.31 -11.90 -5.39
N ALA A 158 -25.00 -12.29 -6.46
CA ALA A 158 -24.63 -13.46 -7.25
C ALA A 158 -23.27 -13.33 -7.97
N ALA A 159 -22.77 -12.11 -8.18
CA ALA A 159 -21.45 -11.85 -8.73
C ALA A 159 -20.35 -11.83 -7.66
N GLY A 160 -20.68 -12.06 -6.38
CA GLY A 160 -19.74 -12.07 -5.26
C GLY A 160 -19.41 -10.68 -4.71
N ARG A 161 -20.11 -9.62 -5.12
CA ARG A 161 -19.89 -8.26 -4.63
C ARG A 161 -20.66 -8.07 -3.32
N ARG A 162 -20.03 -7.41 -2.34
CA ARG A 162 -20.66 -7.08 -1.05
C ARG A 162 -21.80 -6.09 -1.26
N ILE A 163 -23.01 -6.45 -0.88
CA ILE A 163 -24.21 -5.60 -0.97
C ILE A 163 -24.66 -5.06 0.37
N GLU A 164 -24.21 -5.65 1.48
CA GLU A 164 -24.53 -5.19 2.82
C GLU A 164 -23.41 -5.55 3.81
N THR A 165 -23.18 -4.65 4.77
CA THR A 165 -22.44 -4.89 6.01
C THR A 165 -23.33 -4.44 7.15
N ALA A 166 -23.62 -5.33 8.12
CA ALA A 166 -24.52 -5.04 9.24
C ALA A 166 -23.91 -5.49 10.58
N SER A 167 -23.88 -4.58 11.54
CA SER A 167 -23.56 -4.83 12.96
C SER A 167 -24.78 -4.53 13.84
N SER A 168 -24.64 -4.62 15.16
CA SER A 168 -25.70 -4.24 16.10
C SER A 168 -26.06 -2.74 16.03
N THR A 169 -25.13 -1.90 15.55
CA THR A 169 -25.24 -0.43 15.61
C THR A 169 -25.31 0.23 14.26
N LEU A 170 -24.76 -0.39 13.20
CA LEU A 170 -24.62 0.19 11.87
C LEU A 170 -25.02 -0.82 10.79
N THR A 171 -25.69 -0.32 9.77
CA THR A 171 -25.94 -1.07 8.53
C THR A 171 -25.51 -0.22 7.34
N THR A 172 -24.61 -0.78 6.51
CA THR A 172 -24.15 -0.15 5.25
C THR A 172 -24.61 -0.99 4.06
N SER A 173 -25.33 -0.40 3.14
CA SER A 173 -25.76 -1.00 1.88
C SER A 173 -24.94 -0.49 0.69
N TYR A 174 -24.73 -1.35 -0.31
CA TYR A 174 -23.93 -1.06 -1.50
C TYR A 174 -24.69 -1.40 -2.77
N ARG A 175 -24.57 -0.59 -3.81
CA ARG A 175 -25.12 -0.85 -5.14
C ARG A 175 -24.06 -0.61 -6.19
N TYR A 176 -24.05 -1.45 -7.22
CA TYR A 176 -23.07 -1.46 -8.30
C TYR A 176 -23.74 -1.36 -9.65
N ASP A 177 -23.01 -0.85 -10.63
CA ASP A 177 -23.42 -0.95 -12.03
C ASP A 177 -23.15 -2.37 -12.60
N SER A 178 -23.48 -2.57 -13.88
CA SER A 178 -23.31 -3.86 -14.57
C SER A 178 -21.86 -4.27 -14.77
N VAL A 179 -20.90 -3.33 -14.73
CA VAL A 179 -19.47 -3.59 -14.88
C VAL A 179 -18.72 -3.67 -13.54
N GLY A 180 -19.43 -3.42 -12.42
CA GLY A 180 -18.90 -3.59 -11.06
C GLY A 180 -18.45 -2.31 -10.38
N ASN A 181 -18.68 -1.13 -10.96
CA ASN A 181 -18.39 0.12 -10.27
C ASN A 181 -19.41 0.37 -9.15
N LEU A 182 -18.95 0.84 -7.99
CA LEU A 182 -19.79 1.20 -6.85
C LEU A 182 -20.61 2.46 -7.18
N LEU A 183 -21.92 2.32 -7.32
CA LEU A 183 -22.81 3.47 -7.59
C LEU A 183 -23.24 4.18 -6.31
N THR A 184 -23.60 3.43 -5.27
CA THR A 184 -24.04 4.01 -4.00
C THR A 184 -23.56 3.18 -2.81
N GLN A 185 -23.28 3.88 -1.74
CA GLN A 185 -23.03 3.33 -0.42
C GLN A 185 -23.81 4.17 0.58
N ALA A 186 -24.59 3.53 1.44
CA ALA A 186 -25.41 4.23 2.44
C ALA A 186 -25.35 3.50 3.78
N THR A 187 -24.96 4.23 4.83
CA THR A 187 -24.89 3.77 6.21
C THR A 187 -26.04 4.38 7.01
N SER A 188 -26.68 3.57 7.84
CA SER A 188 -27.74 3.94 8.75
C SER A 188 -27.54 3.30 10.12
N GLY A 189 -28.27 3.79 11.14
CA GLY A 189 -28.19 3.32 12.53
C GLY A 189 -27.66 4.39 13.45
N ALA A 190 -26.57 4.14 14.18
CA ALA A 190 -25.93 5.12 15.08
C ALA A 190 -25.42 6.38 14.35
N SER A 191 -25.30 6.33 13.04
CA SER A 191 -25.06 7.47 12.18
C SER A 191 -25.73 7.31 10.83
N GLU A 192 -25.97 8.43 10.13
CA GLU A 192 -26.54 8.44 8.78
C GLU A 192 -25.60 9.19 7.84
N ILE A 193 -25.00 8.44 6.89
CA ILE A 193 -24.15 8.98 5.83
C ILE A 193 -24.33 8.17 4.54
N ALA A 194 -24.41 8.86 3.40
CA ALA A 194 -24.54 8.22 2.11
C ALA A 194 -23.60 8.85 1.08
N PHE A 195 -23.14 8.03 0.16
CA PHE A 195 -22.30 8.39 -0.98
C PHE A 195 -22.93 7.89 -2.28
N SER A 196 -22.82 8.66 -3.34
CA SER A 196 -23.07 8.18 -4.69
C SER A 196 -21.96 8.64 -5.63
N TYR A 197 -21.63 7.80 -6.63
CA TYR A 197 -20.49 7.98 -7.52
C TYR A 197 -20.91 7.97 -8.98
N SER A 198 -20.26 8.79 -9.78
CA SER A 198 -20.36 8.77 -11.24
C SER A 198 -18.97 8.54 -11.85
N TYR A 199 -18.96 7.89 -13.02
CA TYR A 199 -17.72 7.41 -13.67
C TYR A 199 -17.66 7.86 -15.13
N ASN A 200 -16.45 8.06 -15.63
CA ASN A 200 -16.22 8.18 -17.07
C ASN A 200 -16.08 6.80 -17.73
N LYS A 201 -15.90 6.78 -19.08
CA LYS A 201 -15.74 5.54 -19.84
C LYS A 201 -14.49 4.71 -19.48
N ASN A 202 -13.50 5.32 -18.84
CA ASN A 202 -12.27 4.67 -18.38
C ASN A 202 -12.41 4.10 -16.96
N GLY A 203 -13.59 4.26 -16.31
CA GLY A 203 -13.83 3.82 -14.94
C GLY A 203 -13.29 4.78 -13.87
N TYR A 204 -12.86 5.99 -14.23
CA TYR A 204 -12.45 7.00 -13.26
C TYR A 204 -13.66 7.71 -12.67
N ILE A 205 -13.65 7.93 -11.34
CA ILE A 205 -14.70 8.67 -10.65
C ILE A 205 -14.67 10.13 -11.11
N THR A 206 -15.78 10.63 -11.66
CA THR A 206 -15.94 12.01 -12.11
C THR A 206 -16.82 12.83 -11.20
N GLY A 207 -17.56 12.18 -10.30
CA GLY A 207 -18.40 12.86 -9.33
C GLY A 207 -18.66 12.00 -8.11
N GLU A 208 -18.79 12.66 -6.96
CA GLU A 208 -19.21 12.11 -5.70
C GLU A 208 -20.26 13.01 -5.09
N VAL A 209 -21.34 12.43 -4.57
CA VAL A 209 -22.32 13.13 -3.75
C VAL A 209 -22.30 12.51 -2.37
N ARG A 210 -21.96 13.29 -1.35
CA ARG A 210 -22.00 12.93 0.07
C ARG A 210 -23.20 13.58 0.74
N THR A 211 -24.03 12.79 1.40
CA THR A 211 -25.15 13.29 2.21
C THR A 211 -24.92 12.84 3.66
N GLU A 212 -24.91 13.79 4.58
CA GLU A 212 -24.65 13.57 6.01
C GLU A 212 -25.44 14.57 6.86
N GLY A 213 -26.18 14.11 7.86
CA GLY A 213 -26.99 14.98 8.73
C GLY A 213 -27.98 15.87 7.95
N GLY A 214 -28.51 15.37 6.83
CA GLY A 214 -29.42 16.11 5.94
C GLY A 214 -28.73 17.17 5.06
N LYS A 215 -27.41 17.31 5.10
CA LYS A 215 -26.63 18.18 4.22
C LYS A 215 -26.02 17.37 3.09
N THR A 216 -26.03 17.93 1.89
CA THR A 216 -25.44 17.33 0.71
C THR A 216 -24.24 18.15 0.23
N THR A 217 -23.14 17.48 -0.04
CA THR A 217 -21.94 18.04 -0.68
C THR A 217 -21.69 17.27 -1.97
N GLU A 218 -21.60 17.99 -3.06
CA GLU A 218 -21.26 17.45 -4.37
C GLU A 218 -19.79 17.75 -4.69
N SER A 219 -19.06 16.76 -5.16
CA SER A 219 -17.68 16.89 -5.60
C SER A 219 -17.56 16.44 -7.06
N THR A 220 -16.82 17.19 -7.85
CA THR A 220 -16.53 16.85 -9.26
C THR A 220 -15.04 16.77 -9.50
N TYR A 221 -14.63 15.84 -10.36
CA TYR A 221 -13.24 15.53 -10.66
C TYR A 221 -13.01 15.56 -12.17
N ALA A 222 -11.94 16.23 -12.61
CA ALA A 222 -11.52 16.25 -14.00
C ALA A 222 -10.11 15.66 -14.14
N TYR A 223 -9.85 15.05 -15.30
CA TYR A 223 -8.60 14.36 -15.60
C TYR A 223 -8.06 14.78 -16.95
N ASP A 224 -6.75 14.76 -17.12
CA ASP A 224 -6.10 14.91 -18.40
C ASP A 224 -6.19 13.63 -19.25
N ALA A 225 -5.62 13.67 -20.46
CA ALA A 225 -5.60 12.52 -21.38
C ALA A 225 -4.76 11.33 -20.85
N LEU A 226 -3.92 11.56 -19.86
CA LEU A 226 -3.05 10.58 -19.23
C LEU A 226 -3.67 10.00 -17.95
N GLY A 227 -4.85 10.49 -17.53
CA GLY A 227 -5.57 10.07 -16.35
C GLY A 227 -5.11 10.76 -15.06
N GLN A 228 -4.26 11.80 -15.15
CA GLN A 228 -3.88 12.60 -14.00
C GLN A 228 -5.03 13.54 -13.62
N LEU A 229 -5.29 13.69 -12.32
CA LEU A 229 -6.31 14.58 -11.80
C LEU A 229 -5.91 16.05 -12.06
N THR A 230 -6.76 16.81 -12.73
CA THR A 230 -6.50 18.22 -13.05
C THR A 230 -7.38 19.19 -12.26
N SER A 231 -8.52 18.73 -11.74
CA SER A 231 -9.43 19.56 -10.94
C SER A 231 -10.23 18.74 -9.95
N PHE A 232 -10.45 19.32 -8.79
CA PHE A 232 -11.38 18.90 -7.75
C PHE A 232 -12.20 20.11 -7.33
N LEU A 233 -13.53 20.04 -7.47
CA LEU A 233 -14.45 21.11 -7.12
C LEU A 233 -15.56 20.58 -6.24
N GLN A 234 -15.86 21.27 -5.15
CA GLN A 234 -17.00 21.00 -4.26
C GLN A 234 -18.08 22.07 -4.37
N SER A 235 -19.34 21.65 -4.18
CA SER A 235 -20.50 22.54 -4.13
C SER A 235 -20.44 23.59 -2.99
N THR A 236 -19.53 23.40 -2.04
CA THR A 236 -19.21 24.39 -0.98
C THR A 236 -18.46 25.62 -1.50
N GLY A 237 -17.98 25.59 -2.74
CA GLY A 237 -17.09 26.58 -3.33
C GLY A 237 -15.59 26.28 -3.13
N TYR A 238 -15.23 25.19 -2.44
CA TYR A 238 -13.84 24.75 -2.36
C TYR A 238 -13.39 24.14 -3.70
N GLU A 239 -12.24 24.57 -4.20
CA GLU A 239 -11.69 24.11 -5.48
C GLU A 239 -10.17 23.88 -5.38
N GLU A 240 -9.69 22.84 -6.04
CA GLU A 240 -8.27 22.61 -6.30
C GLU A 240 -8.05 22.39 -7.81
N GLN A 241 -7.06 23.06 -8.37
CA GLN A 241 -6.60 22.87 -9.76
C GLN A 241 -5.14 22.48 -9.77
N TYR A 242 -4.75 21.58 -10.67
CA TYR A 242 -3.42 21.00 -10.72
C TYR A 242 -2.83 21.05 -12.12
N ALA A 243 -1.55 21.40 -12.22
CA ALA A 243 -0.79 21.36 -13.45
C ALA A 243 0.46 20.48 -13.26
N TYR A 244 0.83 19.74 -14.31
CA TYR A 244 1.91 18.77 -14.28
C TYR A 244 2.92 19.01 -15.39
N ASP A 245 4.17 18.65 -15.17
CA ASP A 245 5.17 18.54 -16.22
C ASP A 245 5.10 17.16 -16.93
N LYS A 246 5.96 16.94 -17.91
CA LYS A 246 6.00 15.69 -18.69
C LYS A 246 6.46 14.47 -17.88
N ALA A 247 7.10 14.67 -16.72
CA ALA A 247 7.51 13.60 -15.81
C ALA A 247 6.42 13.30 -14.75
N GLY A 248 5.27 13.98 -14.81
CA GLY A 248 4.19 13.88 -13.85
C GLY A 248 4.44 14.67 -12.55
N ASN A 249 5.45 15.51 -12.48
CA ASN A 249 5.62 16.37 -11.32
C ASN A 249 4.56 17.47 -11.33
N MET A 250 3.87 17.69 -10.20
CA MET A 250 2.91 18.77 -10.05
C MET A 250 3.63 20.12 -9.98
N THR A 251 3.49 20.95 -11.00
CA THR A 251 4.20 22.24 -11.11
C THR A 251 3.43 23.39 -10.51
N GLU A 252 2.11 23.25 -10.41
CA GLU A 252 1.23 24.24 -9.80
C GLU A 252 0.04 23.57 -9.14
N LYS A 253 -0.35 24.08 -7.98
CA LYS A 253 -1.60 23.77 -7.27
C LYS A 253 -2.28 25.08 -6.90
N VAL A 254 -3.47 25.29 -7.42
CA VAL A 254 -4.30 26.45 -7.08
C VAL A 254 -5.42 25.97 -6.18
N LEU A 255 -5.53 26.59 -5.00
CA LEU A 255 -6.55 26.29 -4.01
C LEU A 255 -7.46 27.50 -3.90
N THR A 256 -8.77 27.30 -4.03
CA THR A 256 -9.78 28.31 -3.74
C THR A 256 -10.57 27.87 -2.51
N GLY A 257 -10.46 28.61 -1.42
CA GLY A 257 -11.22 28.33 -0.19
C GLY A 257 -12.72 28.58 -0.35
N THR A 258 -13.52 28.10 0.59
CA THR A 258 -14.98 28.35 0.62
C THR A 258 -15.33 29.84 0.78
N ASP A 259 -14.38 30.67 1.18
CA ASP A 259 -14.45 32.14 1.26
C ASP A 259 -14.07 32.83 -0.08
N GLY A 260 -13.73 32.05 -1.12
CA GLY A 260 -13.29 32.53 -2.42
C GLY A 260 -11.85 33.06 -2.46
N ILE A 261 -11.08 32.86 -1.40
CA ILE A 261 -9.65 33.25 -1.38
C ILE A 261 -8.86 32.22 -2.15
N GLU A 262 -8.09 32.69 -3.15
CA GLU A 262 -7.22 31.86 -3.98
C GLU A 262 -5.77 31.87 -3.44
N THR A 263 -5.18 30.68 -3.39
CA THR A 263 -3.76 30.47 -3.05
C THR A 263 -3.12 29.65 -4.17
N ALA A 264 -2.13 30.22 -4.84
CA ALA A 264 -1.40 29.57 -5.94
C ALA A 264 -0.02 29.12 -5.46
N LEU A 265 0.18 27.82 -5.35
CA LEU A 265 1.44 27.18 -4.97
C LEU A 265 2.20 26.77 -6.24
N LYS A 266 3.42 27.26 -6.42
CA LYS A 266 4.31 26.88 -7.53
C LYS A 266 5.42 25.98 -7.04
N MET A 267 5.61 24.86 -7.71
CA MET A 267 6.57 23.83 -7.35
C MET A 267 7.67 23.67 -8.40
N SER A 268 8.90 23.50 -7.94
CA SER A 268 10.05 23.28 -8.82
C SER A 268 10.78 21.99 -8.43
N TYR A 269 11.32 21.31 -9.42
CA TYR A 269 11.94 19.99 -9.26
C TYR A 269 13.34 19.97 -9.87
N ASN A 270 14.19 19.11 -9.32
CA ASN A 270 15.47 18.80 -9.94
C ASN A 270 15.31 17.67 -10.99
N LYS A 271 16.41 17.28 -11.63
CA LYS A 271 16.42 16.22 -12.66
C LYS A 271 16.06 14.83 -12.14
N GLY A 272 16.13 14.60 -10.81
CA GLY A 272 15.74 13.36 -10.14
C GLY A 272 14.26 13.35 -9.72
N ASN A 273 13.45 14.30 -10.18
CA ASN A 273 12.05 14.50 -9.80
C ASN A 273 11.85 14.81 -8.30
N GLN A 274 12.88 15.24 -7.59
CA GLN A 274 12.79 15.70 -6.21
C GLN A 274 12.26 17.13 -6.18
N LEU A 275 11.25 17.38 -5.34
CA LEU A 275 10.71 18.73 -5.11
C LEU A 275 11.78 19.58 -4.42
N THR A 276 12.21 20.66 -5.05
CA THR A 276 13.25 21.54 -4.50
C THR A 276 12.67 22.77 -3.82
N THR A 277 11.56 23.30 -4.35
CA THR A 277 10.89 24.46 -3.76
C THR A 277 9.39 24.42 -3.98
N MET A 278 8.65 24.94 -2.99
CA MET A 278 7.24 25.33 -3.09
C MET A 278 7.12 26.80 -2.73
N VAL A 279 6.43 27.59 -3.53
CA VAL A 279 6.37 29.07 -3.40
C VAL A 279 4.93 29.54 -3.35
N ASN A 280 4.62 30.41 -2.38
CA ASN A 280 3.39 31.21 -2.31
C ASN A 280 3.75 32.70 -2.24
N GLY A 281 3.59 33.42 -3.34
CA GLY A 281 3.98 34.84 -3.41
C GLY A 281 5.47 35.06 -3.14
N LYS A 282 5.81 35.62 -1.99
CA LYS A 282 7.20 35.87 -1.55
C LYS A 282 7.74 34.81 -0.60
N ASP A 283 6.85 34.05 -0.01
CA ASP A 283 7.17 33.00 0.96
C ASP A 283 7.46 31.69 0.22
N LYS A 284 8.38 30.89 0.74
CA LYS A 284 8.79 29.64 0.12
C LYS A 284 9.23 28.60 1.13
N ILE A 285 9.00 27.33 0.80
CA ILE A 285 9.67 26.18 1.42
C ILE A 285 10.72 25.64 0.45
N ALA A 286 11.93 25.41 0.96
CA ALA A 286 12.99 24.69 0.27
C ALA A 286 13.12 23.28 0.86
N TYR A 287 13.27 22.28 -0.01
CA TYR A 287 13.39 20.85 0.35
C TYR A 287 14.78 20.35 -0.02
N THR A 288 15.39 19.57 0.85
CA THR A 288 16.66 18.89 0.56
C THR A 288 16.54 17.38 0.77
N TYR A 289 17.38 16.64 0.07
CA TYR A 289 17.35 15.17 0.04
C TYR A 289 18.77 14.64 0.26
N ASP A 290 18.83 13.44 0.85
CA ASP A 290 20.06 12.66 0.87
C ASP A 290 20.38 12.07 -0.52
N LYS A 291 21.47 11.31 -0.60
CA LYS A 291 21.87 10.67 -1.87
C LYS A 291 20.98 9.48 -2.26
N ASN A 292 20.27 8.89 -1.33
CA ASN A 292 19.34 7.78 -1.57
C ASN A 292 17.98 8.29 -2.06
N GLY A 293 17.71 9.58 -1.88
CA GLY A 293 16.50 10.24 -2.35
C GLY A 293 15.45 10.43 -1.26
N SER A 294 15.80 10.27 0.02
CA SER A 294 14.92 10.57 1.13
C SER A 294 15.01 12.04 1.53
N MET A 295 13.88 12.69 1.79
CA MET A 295 13.80 14.10 2.15
C MET A 295 14.33 14.33 3.56
N VAL A 296 15.40 15.13 3.72
CA VAL A 296 16.06 15.35 5.02
C VAL A 296 15.72 16.69 5.66
N THR A 297 15.34 17.71 4.89
CA THR A 297 14.91 18.99 5.48
C THR A 297 13.80 19.65 4.67
N LYS A 298 12.95 20.39 5.39
CA LYS A 298 12.05 21.41 4.88
C LYS A 298 12.39 22.73 5.53
N VAL A 299 12.61 23.80 4.75
CA VAL A 299 12.97 25.13 5.27
C VAL A 299 12.00 26.16 4.74
N LEU A 300 11.06 26.59 5.58
CA LEU A 300 10.20 27.74 5.29
C LEU A 300 11.01 29.03 5.45
N THR A 301 10.92 29.93 4.47
CA THR A 301 11.37 31.31 4.54
C THR A 301 10.17 32.21 4.28
N SER A 302 9.70 32.91 5.28
CA SER A 302 8.49 33.73 5.24
C SER A 302 8.74 35.12 5.80
N GLN A 303 8.01 36.10 5.27
CA GLN A 303 8.02 37.47 5.85
C GLN A 303 7.33 37.52 7.22
N ALA A 304 6.34 36.65 7.45
CA ALA A 304 5.58 36.60 8.70
C ALA A 304 6.30 35.80 9.80
N TYR A 305 6.98 34.67 9.42
CA TYR A 305 7.51 33.70 10.39
C TYR A 305 9.04 33.63 10.42
N GLY A 306 9.72 34.36 9.52
CA GLY A 306 11.17 34.25 9.37
C GLY A 306 11.59 32.93 8.74
N LYS A 307 12.58 32.26 9.33
CA LYS A 307 13.09 30.97 8.86
C LYS A 307 12.74 29.87 9.86
N LEU A 308 11.96 28.89 9.44
CA LEU A 308 11.56 27.71 10.21
C LEU A 308 12.04 26.45 9.51
N THR A 309 12.48 25.44 10.28
CA THR A 309 13.08 24.21 9.70
C THR A 309 12.51 22.97 10.37
N ASP A 310 12.01 22.03 9.56
CA ASP A 310 11.78 20.64 9.95
C ASP A 310 12.92 19.77 9.42
N ALA A 311 13.35 18.78 10.19
CA ALA A 311 14.43 17.86 9.84
C ALA A 311 14.00 16.40 10.00
N TYR A 312 14.57 15.53 9.19
CA TYR A 312 14.25 14.10 9.11
C TYR A 312 15.52 13.29 9.04
N ALA A 313 15.58 12.17 9.77
CA ALA A 313 16.66 11.19 9.65
C ALA A 313 16.12 9.82 9.28
N TYR A 314 16.94 9.03 8.57
CA TYR A 314 16.57 7.72 8.07
C TYR A 314 17.67 6.70 8.39
N ASN A 315 17.27 5.45 8.61
CA ASN A 315 18.23 4.35 8.70
C ASN A 315 18.72 3.88 7.32
N ALA A 316 19.59 2.90 7.30
CA ALA A 316 20.17 2.35 6.08
C ALA A 316 19.14 1.65 5.14
N LEU A 317 17.91 1.42 5.58
CA LEU A 317 16.79 0.89 4.79
C LEU A 317 15.81 1.97 4.32
N ASP A 318 16.17 3.27 4.43
CA ASP A 318 15.34 4.45 4.13
C ASP A 318 14.07 4.57 4.99
N GLN A 319 14.04 3.92 6.16
CA GLN A 319 12.94 4.06 7.11
C GLN A 319 13.17 5.31 7.96
N LEU A 320 12.13 6.13 8.15
CA LEU A 320 12.18 7.34 8.96
C LEU A 320 12.44 6.98 10.42
N THR A 321 13.58 7.39 10.99
CA THR A 321 13.95 7.13 12.38
C THR A 321 13.75 8.32 13.30
N GLU A 322 13.80 9.53 12.77
CA GLU A 322 13.66 10.76 13.57
C GLU A 322 12.98 11.86 12.76
N TYR A 323 12.14 12.63 13.44
CA TYR A 323 11.60 13.90 12.98
C TYR A 323 11.80 14.96 14.04
N VAL A 324 12.31 16.12 13.65
CA VAL A 324 12.46 17.31 14.50
C VAL A 324 11.76 18.50 13.85
N GLY A 325 10.72 18.99 14.49
CA GLY A 325 9.93 20.13 14.04
C GLY A 325 10.53 21.47 14.41
N TYR A 326 10.19 22.50 13.65
CA TYR A 326 10.65 23.90 13.86
C TYR A 326 10.35 24.49 15.23
N ASP A 327 9.42 23.92 15.98
CA ASP A 327 8.95 24.33 17.30
C ASP A 327 9.52 23.45 18.44
N GLY A 328 10.45 22.57 18.12
CA GLY A 328 11.05 21.64 19.07
C GLY A 328 10.24 20.36 19.33
N TYR A 329 9.12 20.15 18.62
CA TYR A 329 8.45 18.86 18.62
C TYR A 329 9.36 17.79 18.00
N GLN A 330 9.43 16.61 18.61
CA GLN A 330 10.27 15.52 18.15
C GLN A 330 9.49 14.19 18.12
N GLN A 331 9.85 13.35 17.16
CA GLN A 331 9.43 11.97 17.08
C GLN A 331 10.63 11.07 16.79
N GLU A 332 10.67 9.90 17.44
CA GLU A 332 11.62 8.82 17.16
C GLU A 332 10.85 7.55 16.81
N PHE A 333 11.40 6.77 15.88
CA PHE A 333 10.78 5.54 15.40
C PHE A 333 11.76 4.38 15.44
N THR A 334 11.28 3.22 15.90
CA THR A 334 12.02 1.96 15.79
C THR A 334 11.25 0.99 14.87
N TYR A 335 11.99 0.02 14.33
CA TYR A 335 11.43 -0.94 13.37
C TYR A 335 11.88 -2.35 13.74
N ASP A 336 10.98 -3.31 13.59
CA ASP A 336 11.31 -4.73 13.77
C ASP A 336 12.10 -5.29 12.58
N ALA A 337 12.51 -6.52 12.68
CA ALA A 337 13.28 -7.23 11.67
C ALA A 337 12.52 -7.43 10.31
N ASN A 338 11.19 -7.30 10.31
CA ASN A 338 10.37 -7.30 9.08
C ASN A 338 10.24 -5.90 8.45
N GLY A 339 10.82 -4.89 9.09
CA GLY A 339 10.71 -3.50 8.67
C GLY A 339 9.40 -2.82 9.06
N MET A 340 8.61 -3.44 9.97
CA MET A 340 7.41 -2.82 10.51
C MET A 340 7.77 -1.88 11.66
N ARG A 341 7.08 -0.73 11.75
CA ARG A 341 7.28 0.21 12.84
C ARG A 341 6.96 -0.46 14.17
N LEU A 342 7.96 -0.65 15.02
CA LEU A 342 7.80 -1.26 16.34
C LEU A 342 7.29 -0.24 17.36
N SER A 343 7.87 0.96 17.33
CA SER A 343 7.45 2.05 18.22
C SER A 343 7.52 3.43 17.56
N LYS A 344 6.76 4.36 18.15
CA LYS A 344 6.85 5.80 17.96
C LYS A 344 6.95 6.45 19.33
N SER A 345 8.04 7.16 19.60
CA SER A 345 8.18 8.03 20.77
C SER A 345 8.06 9.48 20.35
N GLU A 346 7.31 10.28 21.09
CA GLU A 346 7.07 11.69 20.77
C GLU A 346 7.16 12.59 22.01
N VAL A 347 7.67 13.80 21.82
CA VAL A 347 7.79 14.83 22.86
C VAL A 347 7.44 16.20 22.29
N GLY A 348 6.75 16.99 23.09
CA GLY A 348 6.29 18.34 22.72
C GLY A 348 4.80 18.39 22.42
N ASN A 349 4.34 19.51 21.86
CA ASN A 349 2.93 19.72 21.54
C ASN A 349 2.61 19.19 20.15
N GLY A 350 1.94 18.05 20.06
CA GLY A 350 1.51 17.44 18.79
C GLY A 350 0.40 18.24 18.05
N ASN A 351 -0.24 19.22 18.70
CA ASN A 351 -1.20 20.11 18.06
C ASN A 351 -0.48 21.33 17.45
N ARG A 352 0.18 21.10 16.31
CA ARG A 352 1.02 22.07 15.61
C ARG A 352 0.61 22.17 14.14
N SER A 353 0.97 23.27 13.49
CA SER A 353 0.79 23.43 12.05
C SER A 353 2.01 22.96 11.28
N THR A 354 1.80 22.32 10.13
CA THR A 354 2.88 21.98 9.20
C THR A 354 3.43 23.21 8.49
N LEU A 355 4.66 23.15 7.98
CA LEU A 355 5.26 24.26 7.22
C LEU A 355 4.45 24.60 5.97
N GLU A 356 3.79 23.62 5.37
CA GLU A 356 2.92 23.80 4.20
C GLU A 356 1.64 24.56 4.55
N GLU A 357 1.06 24.34 5.75
CA GLU A 357 -0.07 25.10 6.26
C GLU A 357 0.35 26.54 6.56
N LEU A 358 1.52 26.75 7.20
CA LEU A 358 2.09 28.08 7.45
C LEU A 358 2.33 28.84 6.12
N LEU A 359 2.85 28.17 5.09
CA LEU A 359 3.07 28.76 3.76
C LEU A 359 1.76 29.24 3.12
N ARG A 360 0.66 28.51 3.32
CA ARG A 360 -0.66 28.87 2.78
C ARG A 360 -1.31 30.01 3.53
N GLY A 361 -0.84 30.37 4.73
CA GLY A 361 -1.37 31.45 5.54
C GLY A 361 -2.73 31.14 6.20
N ASN A 362 -3.12 29.89 6.27
CA ASN A 362 -4.46 29.45 6.69
C ASN A 362 -4.46 28.98 8.15
N ILE A 363 -4.18 29.90 9.13
CA ILE A 363 -4.08 29.50 10.52
C ILE A 363 -4.92 30.40 11.44
N ALA A 364 -5.87 29.77 12.14
CA ALA A 364 -6.52 30.30 13.30
C ALA A 364 -5.63 30.05 14.54
N GLY A 365 -5.19 31.09 15.25
CA GLY A 365 -4.45 30.95 16.53
C GLY A 365 -2.96 31.32 16.51
N LEU A 366 -2.49 32.05 15.53
CA LEU A 366 -1.09 32.37 15.21
C LEU A 366 -0.21 33.10 16.24
N PRO A 367 -0.68 34.02 17.11
CA PRO A 367 0.24 34.82 17.92
C PRO A 367 1.08 34.03 18.94
N GLU A 368 0.55 32.93 19.49
CA GLU A 368 1.24 32.13 20.50
C GLU A 368 2.36 31.24 19.91
N ILE A 369 2.20 30.76 18.68
CA ILE A 369 3.15 29.80 18.04
C ILE A 369 4.44 30.51 17.63
N VAL A 370 4.36 31.74 17.15
CA VAL A 370 5.50 32.55 16.73
C VAL A 370 6.39 32.96 17.89
N GLU A 371 5.81 33.28 19.06
CA GLU A 371 6.58 33.60 20.25
C GLU A 371 7.35 32.38 20.81
N LEU A 372 6.75 31.20 20.79
CA LEU A 372 7.42 29.95 21.19
C LEU A 372 8.59 29.60 20.24
N ALA A 373 8.38 29.66 18.93
CA ALA A 373 9.42 29.36 17.92
C ALA A 373 10.58 30.35 17.99
N GLN A 374 10.32 31.66 18.23
CA GLN A 374 11.36 32.67 18.35
C GLN A 374 12.15 32.57 19.67
N SER A 375 11.55 32.05 20.74
CA SER A 375 12.23 31.84 22.02
C SER A 375 13.22 30.65 21.99
N GLN A 376 13.04 29.69 21.09
CA GLN A 376 13.85 28.48 20.98
C GLN A 376 15.00 28.56 19.95
N THR A 377 15.02 29.55 19.05
CA THR A 377 16.07 29.72 18.01
C THR A 377 17.45 30.12 18.56
N ASN A 378 17.63 30.26 19.86
CA ASN A 378 18.91 30.64 20.50
C ASN A 378 19.76 29.45 21.04
N ALA A 379 19.37 28.21 20.77
CA ALA A 379 20.12 27.06 21.28
C ALA A 379 20.77 26.27 20.12
N ASN A 380 22.03 26.58 19.86
CA ASN A 380 22.93 25.70 19.11
C ASN A 380 23.06 24.37 19.87
N GLY A 381 22.55 23.26 19.29
CA GLY A 381 22.83 21.91 19.74
C GLY A 381 22.30 21.59 21.13
N ALA A 382 21.05 21.91 21.42
CA ALA A 382 20.49 21.61 22.72
C ALA A 382 19.80 20.24 22.72
N ASP A 383 20.13 19.47 23.74
CA ASP A 383 19.31 18.35 24.25
C ASP A 383 17.84 18.77 24.31
N ALA A 384 16.92 17.81 24.15
CA ALA A 384 15.48 18.00 24.25
C ALA A 384 15.15 18.93 25.46
N PRO A 385 14.16 19.85 25.34
CA PRO A 385 13.84 20.75 26.41
C PRO A 385 13.63 19.97 27.71
N THR A 386 14.44 20.25 28.73
CA THR A 386 14.36 19.55 30.01
C THR A 386 13.01 19.84 30.66
N GLY A 387 12.18 18.81 30.82
CA GLY A 387 10.85 18.87 31.44
C GLY A 387 9.66 18.55 30.55
N LEU A 388 9.88 18.23 29.27
CA LEU A 388 8.84 17.65 28.42
C LEU A 388 8.73 16.14 28.65
N GLU A 389 7.50 15.64 28.73
CA GLU A 389 7.25 14.21 28.92
C GLU A 389 7.17 13.50 27.56
N TRP A 390 7.94 12.42 27.43
CA TRP A 390 7.84 11.51 26.27
C TRP A 390 6.61 10.64 26.43
N ALA A 391 5.93 10.41 25.30
CA ALA A 391 4.93 9.35 25.13
C ALA A 391 5.42 8.38 24.07
N THR A 392 5.47 7.08 24.43
CA THR A 392 5.87 6.02 23.50
C THR A 392 4.67 5.14 23.16
N THR A 393 4.39 4.99 21.88
CA THR A 393 3.37 4.10 21.34
C THR A 393 4.06 2.88 20.72
N GLU A 394 3.74 1.69 21.21
CA GLU A 394 4.17 0.41 20.67
C GLU A 394 3.06 -0.19 19.81
N TYR A 395 3.45 -0.89 18.71
CA TYR A 395 2.52 -1.44 17.74
C TYR A 395 2.60 -2.95 17.69
N LEU A 396 1.44 -3.61 17.63
CA LEU A 396 1.31 -5.05 17.40
C LEU A 396 0.58 -5.30 16.08
N TYR A 397 1.08 -6.25 15.28
CA TYR A 397 0.59 -6.50 13.92
C TYR A 397 -0.02 -7.90 13.73
N ASP A 398 -1.03 -7.98 12.86
CA ASP A 398 -1.45 -9.23 12.20
C ASP A 398 -0.57 -9.47 10.97
N LEU A 399 0.27 -10.51 11.01
CA LEU A 399 1.19 -10.87 9.93
C LEU A 399 0.61 -11.90 8.94
N THR A 400 -0.67 -12.25 9.06
CA THR A 400 -1.34 -13.20 8.14
C THR A 400 -1.95 -12.52 6.92
N GLN A 401 -1.96 -11.18 6.87
CA GLN A 401 -2.53 -10.41 5.77
C GLN A 401 -1.45 -10.07 4.74
N GLU A 402 -1.85 -9.80 3.50
CA GLU A 402 -0.95 -9.33 2.43
C GLU A 402 -0.29 -8.00 2.83
N TYR A 403 -1.08 -7.09 3.41
CA TYR A 403 -0.60 -5.84 4.02
C TYR A 403 -0.78 -5.97 5.53
N TYR A 404 0.32 -5.94 6.26
CA TYR A 404 0.30 -6.07 7.72
C TYR A 404 -0.57 -4.98 8.35
N GLN A 405 -1.42 -5.41 9.28
CA GLN A 405 -2.41 -4.53 9.93
C GLN A 405 -2.07 -4.37 11.40
N VAL A 406 -2.07 -3.12 11.88
CA VAL A 406 -1.96 -2.85 13.32
C VAL A 406 -3.20 -3.38 14.02
N ILE A 407 -3.01 -4.32 14.95
CA ILE A 407 -4.11 -4.91 15.75
C ILE A 407 -4.14 -4.38 17.18
N SER A 408 -3.05 -3.75 17.64
CA SER A 408 -3.01 -3.06 18.93
C SER A 408 -1.98 -1.95 18.93
N GLU A 409 -2.29 -0.88 19.65
CA GLU A 409 -1.41 0.23 19.98
C GLU A 409 -1.41 0.40 21.49
N THR A 410 -0.23 0.42 22.12
CA THR A 410 -0.08 0.69 23.55
C THR A 410 0.75 1.95 23.75
N THR A 411 0.15 3.02 24.25
CA THR A 411 0.83 4.28 24.51
C THR A 411 1.15 4.38 26.00
N THR A 412 2.42 4.60 26.33
CA THR A 412 2.93 4.77 27.69
C THR A 412 3.57 6.15 27.80
N SER A 413 3.14 6.97 28.78
CA SER A 413 3.75 8.24 29.09
C SER A 413 4.97 8.05 30.02
N SER A 414 5.85 9.04 30.06
CA SER A 414 7.01 9.06 30.99
C SER A 414 6.60 8.97 32.47
N GLY A 415 5.39 9.36 32.83
CA GLY A 415 4.79 9.17 34.16
C GLY A 415 4.34 7.73 34.45
N GLY A 416 4.51 6.79 33.50
CA GLY A 416 4.16 5.38 33.63
C GLY A 416 2.67 5.06 33.40
N ALA A 417 1.84 6.04 33.07
CA ALA A 417 0.45 5.79 32.66
C ALA A 417 0.43 5.16 31.28
N SER A 418 -0.28 4.02 31.14
CA SER A 418 -0.39 3.28 29.89
C SER A 418 -1.83 3.13 29.46
N SER A 419 -2.08 3.24 28.16
CA SER A 419 -3.38 3.00 27.52
C SER A 419 -3.21 2.14 26.28
N THR A 420 -4.10 1.15 26.11
CA THR A 420 -4.08 0.26 24.96
C THR A 420 -5.36 0.41 24.15
N THR A 421 -5.20 0.56 22.83
CA THR A 421 -6.26 0.48 21.85
C THR A 421 -6.08 -0.80 21.04
N ALA A 422 -7.06 -1.70 21.05
CA ALA A 422 -7.07 -2.91 20.22
C ALA A 422 -8.03 -2.73 19.03
N TYR A 423 -7.68 -3.26 17.88
CA TYR A 423 -8.45 -3.12 16.63
C TYR A 423 -8.98 -4.45 16.15
N ALA A 424 -10.26 -4.54 15.82
CA ALA A 424 -10.85 -5.70 15.16
C ALA A 424 -11.01 -5.45 13.65
N TYR A 425 -10.70 -6.47 12.88
CA TYR A 425 -10.79 -6.44 11.42
C TYR A 425 -11.71 -7.55 10.91
N GLY A 426 -12.55 -7.17 9.96
CA GLY A 426 -13.23 -8.08 9.06
C GLY A 426 -12.65 -7.91 7.65
N LEU A 427 -13.51 -7.51 6.70
CA LEU A 427 -13.05 -7.10 5.37
C LEU A 427 -12.32 -5.74 5.40
N GLU A 428 -12.60 -4.93 6.40
CA GLU A 428 -11.95 -3.67 6.75
C GLU A 428 -11.81 -3.59 8.28
N ARG A 429 -11.17 -2.56 8.84
CA ARG A 429 -11.18 -2.33 10.29
C ARG A 429 -12.61 -1.97 10.71
N ILE A 430 -13.21 -2.83 11.53
CA ILE A 430 -14.61 -2.66 11.96
C ILE A 430 -14.72 -1.83 13.23
N ALA A 431 -13.78 -1.99 14.18
CA ALA A 431 -13.81 -1.24 15.43
C ALA A 431 -12.42 -1.13 16.08
N ALA A 432 -12.29 -0.09 16.91
CA ALA A 432 -11.25 0.07 17.92
C ALA A 432 -11.86 -0.06 19.32
N PHE A 433 -11.09 -0.58 20.27
CA PHE A 433 -11.50 -0.86 21.64
C PHE A 433 -10.46 -0.33 22.60
N THR A 434 -10.90 0.53 23.53
CA THR A 434 -10.14 0.91 24.72
C THR A 434 -10.74 0.22 25.94
N SER A 435 -10.28 0.56 27.15
CA SER A 435 -10.86 0.06 28.40
C SER A 435 -12.32 0.46 28.61
N ASP A 436 -12.73 1.60 28.07
CA ASP A 436 -13.97 2.29 28.38
C ASP A 436 -14.82 2.64 27.15
N SER A 437 -14.29 2.44 25.95
CA SER A 437 -15.00 2.81 24.73
C SER A 437 -14.79 1.84 23.57
N ARG A 438 -15.76 1.84 22.65
CA ARG A 438 -15.71 1.25 21.34
C ARG A 438 -15.88 2.33 20.28
N THR A 439 -15.00 2.38 19.30
CA THR A 439 -15.12 3.24 18.13
C THR A 439 -15.36 2.41 16.89
N SER A 440 -16.51 2.56 16.24
CA SER A 440 -16.84 1.93 14.95
C SER A 440 -16.46 2.87 13.80
N TYR A 441 -16.01 2.30 12.67
CA TYR A 441 -15.59 3.07 11.50
C TYR A 441 -16.60 2.94 10.36
N VAL A 442 -16.88 4.05 9.72
CA VAL A 442 -17.63 4.14 8.46
C VAL A 442 -16.69 4.68 7.38
N TYR A 443 -16.69 4.05 6.22
CA TYR A 443 -15.79 4.38 5.12
C TYR A 443 -16.54 5.05 3.97
N ASP A 444 -15.82 5.81 3.14
CA ASP A 444 -16.29 6.20 1.81
C ASP A 444 -16.03 5.07 0.79
N GLY A 445 -16.46 5.25 -0.45
CA GLY A 445 -16.27 4.24 -1.51
C GLY A 445 -14.83 4.06 -1.97
N ARG A 446 -13.89 4.84 -1.45
CA ARG A 446 -12.44 4.72 -1.70
C ARG A 446 -11.72 3.99 -0.57
N GLY A 447 -12.44 3.68 0.54
CA GLY A 447 -11.89 3.06 1.73
C GLY A 447 -11.30 4.05 2.74
N SER A 448 -11.48 5.36 2.55
CA SER A 448 -11.09 6.36 3.56
C SER A 448 -12.12 6.40 4.69
N VAL A 449 -11.67 6.63 5.93
CA VAL A 449 -12.56 6.79 7.06
C VAL A 449 -13.39 8.05 6.88
N ALA A 450 -14.70 7.91 6.74
CA ALA A 450 -15.66 9.01 6.63
C ALA A 450 -16.19 9.44 7.99
N GLN A 451 -16.37 8.46 8.91
CA GLN A 451 -16.78 8.72 10.29
C GLN A 451 -16.14 7.72 11.24
N ALA A 452 -15.83 8.20 12.45
CA ALA A 452 -15.52 7.40 13.64
C ALA A 452 -16.64 7.65 14.68
N ILE A 453 -17.28 6.56 15.13
CA ILE A 453 -18.45 6.62 16.01
C ILE A 453 -18.07 5.95 17.32
N THR A 454 -17.85 6.75 18.36
CA THR A 454 -17.41 6.31 19.67
C THR A 454 -18.60 6.16 20.61
N MET A 455 -18.69 4.98 21.22
CA MET A 455 -19.67 4.63 22.23
C MET A 455 -18.96 4.07 23.47
N PRO A 456 -19.41 4.34 24.68
CA PRO A 456 -18.85 3.74 25.87
C PRO A 456 -19.17 2.22 25.90
N VAL A 457 -18.22 1.44 26.40
CA VAL A 457 -18.49 0.02 26.73
C VAL A 457 -19.16 0.01 28.09
N ALA A 458 -20.33 -0.66 28.21
CA ALA A 458 -21.00 -0.84 29.48
C ALA A 458 -20.14 -1.69 30.41
N GLY A 459 -19.38 -1.04 31.30
CA GLY A 459 -18.72 -1.69 32.43
C GLY A 459 -19.76 -2.16 33.42
N GLU A 460 -19.45 -3.16 34.26
CA GLU A 460 -20.32 -3.64 35.35
C GLU A 460 -20.87 -2.46 36.16
N ALA A 461 -22.21 -2.37 36.22
CA ALA A 461 -22.98 -1.41 36.99
C ALA A 461 -22.76 0.08 36.65
N VAL A 462 -23.27 0.52 35.51
CA VAL A 462 -23.61 1.96 35.36
C VAL A 462 -24.78 2.23 36.32
N SER A 463 -24.44 2.83 37.46
CA SER A 463 -25.42 3.41 38.38
C SER A 463 -26.36 4.33 37.57
N SER A 464 -27.68 4.21 37.80
CA SER A 464 -28.76 4.94 37.13
C SER A 464 -28.70 6.47 37.30
N ALA A 465 -27.51 7.03 37.54
CA ALA A 465 -27.27 8.46 37.84
C ALA A 465 -26.18 9.11 36.94
N LEU A 466 -25.73 8.46 35.85
CA LEU A 466 -24.82 9.16 34.91
C LEU A 466 -25.64 9.91 33.84
N PRO A 467 -25.25 11.14 33.50
CA PRO A 467 -25.90 11.92 32.45
C PRO A 467 -25.67 11.21 31.10
N ASP A 468 -26.67 11.30 30.26
CA ASP A 468 -26.77 10.91 28.85
C ASP A 468 -25.41 10.60 28.21
N VAL A 469 -25.01 9.32 28.13
CA VAL A 469 -23.77 8.90 27.52
C VAL A 469 -23.97 8.96 26.01
N SER A 470 -23.72 10.13 25.43
CA SER A 470 -23.98 10.42 24.03
C SER A 470 -23.00 9.69 23.13
N VAL A 471 -23.55 9.04 22.09
CA VAL A 471 -22.77 8.58 20.92
C VAL A 471 -22.03 9.78 20.34
N GLN A 472 -20.71 9.66 20.23
CA GLN A 472 -19.86 10.70 19.64
C GLN A 472 -19.57 10.33 18.18
N VAL A 473 -19.95 11.20 17.25
CA VAL A 473 -19.66 11.03 15.83
C VAL A 473 -18.63 12.06 15.40
N GLN A 474 -17.46 11.58 15.00
CA GLN A 474 -16.43 12.40 14.37
C GLN A 474 -16.47 12.16 12.86
N SER A 475 -16.70 13.21 12.09
CA SER A 475 -16.74 13.15 10.62
C SER A 475 -15.43 13.65 10.03
N PHE A 476 -14.99 12.98 8.96
CA PHE A 476 -13.80 13.32 8.20
C PHE A 476 -14.18 13.68 6.76
N SER A 477 -13.49 14.64 6.21
CA SER A 477 -13.48 14.94 4.79
C SER A 477 -12.05 15.23 4.35
N TYR A 478 -11.78 15.00 3.07
CA TYR A 478 -10.42 15.07 2.53
C TYR A 478 -10.39 15.89 1.25
N THR A 479 -9.26 16.53 0.98
CA THR A 479 -8.91 16.99 -0.36
C THR A 479 -8.77 15.78 -1.29
N ALA A 480 -8.65 16.02 -2.58
CA ALA A 480 -8.53 14.93 -3.53
C ALA A 480 -7.29 14.03 -3.27
N PHE A 481 -6.20 14.61 -2.76
CA PHE A 481 -4.97 13.89 -2.42
C PHE A 481 -4.87 13.46 -0.95
N GLY A 482 -5.96 13.57 -0.18
CA GLY A 482 -6.07 12.98 1.14
C GLY A 482 -5.66 13.87 2.32
N GLU A 483 -5.41 15.16 2.10
CA GLU A 483 -5.26 16.09 3.20
C GLU A 483 -6.60 16.25 3.95
N GLN A 484 -6.61 16.09 5.29
CA GLN A 484 -7.83 16.29 6.07
C GLN A 484 -8.30 17.73 5.93
N MET A 485 -9.58 17.92 5.62
CA MET A 485 -10.23 19.22 5.56
C MET A 485 -10.74 19.62 6.95
N GLY A 486 -10.77 20.93 7.22
CA GLY A 486 -11.20 21.48 8.51
C GLY A 486 -10.05 22.08 9.31
N ASN A 487 -10.39 22.79 10.39
CA ASN A 487 -9.44 23.57 11.19
C ASN A 487 -8.64 22.71 12.19
N VAL A 488 -9.11 21.51 12.52
CA VAL A 488 -8.45 20.58 13.44
C VAL A 488 -8.14 19.31 12.70
N LYS A 489 -6.87 18.96 12.63
CA LYS A 489 -6.41 17.68 12.11
C LYS A 489 -6.37 16.66 13.24
N VAL A 490 -6.67 15.42 12.95
CA VAL A 490 -6.76 14.36 13.95
C VAL A 490 -5.88 13.21 13.53
N SER A 491 -4.94 12.84 14.40
CA SER A 491 -4.10 11.65 14.23
C SER A 491 -4.93 10.36 14.32
N GLY A 492 -4.44 9.33 13.69
CA GLY A 492 -5.08 8.01 13.64
C GLY A 492 -5.47 7.60 12.23
N PHE A 493 -6.27 6.55 12.12
CA PHE A 493 -6.64 6.00 10.82
C PHE A 493 -7.64 6.91 10.08
N SER A 494 -7.28 7.34 8.88
CA SER A 494 -8.01 8.37 8.13
C SER A 494 -8.11 8.07 6.63
N TYR A 495 -7.42 8.83 5.80
CA TYR A 495 -7.41 8.64 4.34
C TYR A 495 -6.90 7.24 3.95
N ASN A 496 -7.61 6.54 3.06
CA ASN A 496 -7.36 5.15 2.67
C ASN A 496 -7.29 4.17 3.87
N ALA A 497 -7.91 4.51 5.02
CA ALA A 497 -7.82 3.79 6.28
C ALA A 497 -6.39 3.63 6.84
N GLU A 498 -5.46 4.48 6.41
CA GLU A 498 -4.06 4.46 6.84
C GLU A 498 -3.79 5.44 7.99
N ALA A 499 -2.71 5.18 8.74
CA ALA A 499 -2.36 5.97 9.93
C ALA A 499 -1.82 7.36 9.53
N TYR A 500 -2.56 8.38 9.90
CA TYR A 500 -2.20 9.79 9.72
C TYR A 500 -1.65 10.36 11.02
N ASP A 501 -0.58 11.09 10.93
CA ASP A 501 0.01 11.85 12.03
C ASP A 501 -0.24 13.34 11.81
N ALA A 502 -1.09 13.95 12.66
CA ALA A 502 -1.49 15.35 12.51
C ALA A 502 -0.34 16.33 12.78
N ALA A 503 0.65 15.95 13.62
CA ALA A 503 1.77 16.81 13.96
C ALA A 503 2.77 16.97 12.79
N THR A 504 2.92 15.93 11.97
CA THR A 504 3.82 15.94 10.80
C THR A 504 3.07 16.15 9.50
N GLY A 505 1.76 15.91 9.46
CA GLY A 505 0.93 15.91 8.25
C GLY A 505 1.16 14.70 7.34
N MET A 506 1.79 13.62 7.83
CA MET A 506 2.16 12.45 7.04
C MET A 506 1.22 11.27 7.26
N LEU A 507 1.06 10.46 6.23
CA LEU A 507 0.47 9.11 6.27
C LEU A 507 1.59 8.07 6.22
N ASN A 508 1.56 7.12 7.15
CA ASN A 508 2.47 5.97 7.13
C ASN A 508 1.89 4.87 6.22
N LEU A 509 2.46 4.73 5.03
CA LEU A 509 2.13 3.67 4.09
C LEU A 509 3.15 2.52 4.14
N ARG A 510 3.55 2.10 5.34
CA ARG A 510 4.51 1.00 5.62
C ARG A 510 5.90 1.29 5.05
N ALA A 511 6.10 1.09 3.74
CA ALA A 511 7.39 1.28 3.12
C ALA A 511 7.82 2.74 3.00
N ARG A 512 6.87 3.68 2.85
CA ARG A 512 7.15 5.10 2.65
C ARG A 512 6.19 6.01 3.41
N GLN A 513 6.65 7.23 3.71
CA GLN A 513 5.79 8.30 4.22
C GLN A 513 5.17 9.04 3.05
N TYR A 514 3.84 9.14 3.04
CA TYR A 514 3.10 9.93 2.07
C TYR A 514 2.71 11.28 2.68
N GLU A 515 2.93 12.36 1.96
CA GLU A 515 2.58 13.72 2.36
C GLU A 515 1.43 14.27 1.52
N PRO A 516 0.19 14.23 2.03
CA PRO A 516 -0.99 14.74 1.31
C PRO A 516 -0.88 16.21 0.90
N ALA A 517 -0.22 17.05 1.70
CA ALA A 517 -0.01 18.46 1.38
C ALA A 517 0.91 18.67 0.17
N LEU A 518 1.83 17.75 -0.08
CA LEU A 518 2.76 17.73 -1.22
C LEU A 518 2.26 16.87 -2.37
N ASN A 519 1.22 16.05 -2.17
CA ASN A 519 0.66 15.09 -3.11
C ASN A 519 1.69 14.02 -3.57
N ARG A 520 2.66 13.67 -2.70
CA ARG A 520 3.78 12.77 -3.06
C ARG A 520 4.42 12.09 -1.86
N PHE A 521 5.21 11.08 -2.13
CA PHE A 521 6.07 10.44 -1.14
C PHE A 521 7.28 11.31 -0.79
N SER A 522 7.72 11.25 0.48
CA SER A 522 8.95 11.89 0.96
C SER A 522 10.21 11.09 0.63
N GLN A 523 10.09 9.78 0.34
CA GLN A 523 11.19 8.89 -0.05
C GLN A 523 11.04 8.43 -1.49
N LYS A 524 12.20 8.15 -2.12
CA LYS A 524 12.29 7.53 -3.45
C LYS A 524 11.77 6.07 -3.37
N ASP A 525 11.06 5.62 -4.40
CA ASP A 525 10.69 4.22 -4.54
C ASP A 525 11.91 3.32 -4.71
N ILE A 526 11.93 2.20 -4.00
CA ILE A 526 12.99 1.19 -4.11
C ILE A 526 12.82 0.28 -5.33
N TYR A 527 11.60 0.21 -5.91
CA TYR A 527 11.35 -0.60 -7.09
C TYR A 527 11.81 0.11 -8.38
N PRO A 528 12.40 -0.65 -9.31
CA PRO A 528 12.74 -0.11 -10.61
C PRO A 528 11.46 0.28 -11.39
N PRO A 529 11.53 1.31 -12.25
CA PRO A 529 10.38 1.74 -13.01
C PRO A 529 9.86 0.65 -13.95
N ASN A 530 8.55 0.56 -14.08
CA ASN A 530 7.92 -0.30 -15.08
C ASN A 530 7.99 0.37 -16.45
N LEU A 531 8.71 -0.24 -17.39
CA LEU A 531 8.94 0.29 -18.73
C LEU A 531 7.67 0.50 -19.58
N LEU A 532 6.56 -0.12 -19.17
CA LEU A 532 5.27 0.02 -19.86
C LEU A 532 4.42 1.16 -19.29
N ILE A 533 4.82 1.74 -18.16
CA ILE A 533 4.09 2.80 -17.45
C ILE A 533 4.99 4.02 -17.34
N THR A 534 4.77 5.02 -18.17
CA THR A 534 5.62 6.23 -18.24
C THR A 534 5.79 6.93 -16.90
N TYR A 535 4.75 6.95 -16.06
CA TYR A 535 4.80 7.60 -14.74
C TYR A 535 5.62 6.86 -13.69
N SER A 536 5.83 5.56 -13.86
CA SER A 536 6.67 4.77 -12.94
C SER A 536 8.13 5.25 -12.90
N PHE A 537 8.54 6.07 -13.88
CA PHE A 537 9.85 6.72 -13.89
C PHE A 537 9.99 7.87 -12.88
N ASN A 538 8.89 8.36 -12.32
CA ASN A 538 8.91 9.31 -11.22
C ASN A 538 8.67 8.56 -9.91
N ALA A 539 9.75 8.27 -9.21
CA ALA A 539 9.77 7.43 -8.01
C ALA A 539 9.09 8.06 -6.77
N TYR A 540 8.53 9.25 -6.89
CA TYR A 540 7.88 9.97 -5.79
C TYR A 540 6.36 10.09 -5.96
N LEU A 541 5.80 9.65 -7.09
CA LEU A 541 4.38 9.81 -7.38
C LEU A 541 3.51 8.91 -6.48
N PHE A 542 2.50 9.52 -5.90
CA PHE A 542 1.40 8.80 -5.27
C PHE A 542 0.33 8.50 -6.32
N THR A 543 -0.08 7.22 -6.42
CA THR A 543 -1.19 6.74 -7.27
C THR A 543 -1.21 7.29 -8.71
N PHE A 544 -0.02 7.53 -9.30
CA PHE A 544 0.13 8.12 -10.65
C PHE A 544 -0.61 9.45 -10.85
N ASN A 545 -0.71 10.29 -9.80
CA ASN A 545 -1.50 11.52 -9.78
C ASN A 545 -3.01 11.31 -10.01
N SER A 546 -3.55 10.13 -9.71
CA SER A 546 -4.97 9.81 -9.84
C SER A 546 -5.52 9.20 -8.54
N PRO A 547 -5.45 9.91 -7.40
CA PRO A 547 -5.71 9.37 -6.06
C PRO A 547 -7.20 9.05 -5.80
N ILE A 548 -8.09 9.49 -6.70
CA ILE A 548 -9.53 9.19 -6.64
C ILE A 548 -9.83 7.82 -7.25
N SER A 549 -8.96 7.33 -8.15
CA SER A 549 -9.17 6.08 -8.91
C SER A 549 -8.21 4.95 -8.52
N PHE A 550 -7.11 5.29 -7.82
CA PHE A 550 -6.09 4.36 -7.37
C PHE A 550 -5.78 4.55 -5.89
N VAL A 551 -5.32 3.48 -5.27
CA VAL A 551 -4.78 3.46 -3.90
C VAL A 551 -3.40 2.82 -3.90
N ASP A 552 -2.56 3.17 -2.94
CA ASP A 552 -1.25 2.58 -2.70
C ASP A 552 -1.23 2.11 -1.24
N ALA A 553 -1.48 0.83 -1.03
CA ALA A 553 -1.68 0.29 0.31
C ALA A 553 -0.37 -0.05 1.04
N ASP A 554 0.74 -0.29 0.31
CA ASP A 554 2.04 -0.65 0.88
C ASP A 554 3.09 0.46 0.73
N GLY A 555 2.72 1.54 0.06
CA GLY A 555 3.64 2.63 -0.25
C GLY A 555 4.64 2.30 -1.35
N LEU A 556 4.40 1.28 -2.18
CA LEU A 556 5.30 0.82 -3.24
C LEU A 556 4.59 0.65 -4.58
N GLN A 557 3.30 0.29 -4.59
CA GLN A 557 2.60 -0.03 -5.82
C GLN A 557 1.15 0.44 -5.85
N ALA A 558 0.86 1.38 -6.73
CA ALA A 558 -0.52 1.83 -6.96
C ALA A 558 -1.38 0.72 -7.58
N SER A 559 -2.53 0.46 -6.98
CA SER A 559 -3.54 -0.50 -7.42
C SER A 559 -4.85 0.21 -7.75
N SER A 560 -5.58 -0.26 -8.81
CA SER A 560 -6.88 0.34 -9.10
C SER A 560 -7.86 0.03 -7.98
N LEU A 561 -8.69 1.02 -7.62
CA LEU A 561 -9.70 0.93 -6.59
C LEU A 561 -10.65 -0.27 -6.79
N SER A 562 -11.02 -0.55 -8.04
CA SER A 562 -11.85 -1.73 -8.40
C SER A 562 -11.17 -3.06 -8.06
N LYS A 563 -9.84 -3.18 -8.17
CA LYS A 563 -9.10 -4.38 -7.76
C LYS A 563 -9.05 -4.52 -6.24
N VAL A 564 -8.84 -3.44 -5.52
CA VAL A 564 -8.81 -3.45 -4.05
C VAL A 564 -10.19 -3.79 -3.49
N LEU A 565 -11.25 -3.18 -4.00
CA LEU A 565 -12.62 -3.50 -3.59
C LEU A 565 -13.06 -4.93 -3.96
N SER A 566 -12.55 -5.48 -5.07
CA SER A 566 -12.81 -6.88 -5.47
C SER A 566 -11.95 -7.88 -4.69
N SER A 567 -10.74 -7.52 -4.26
CA SER A 567 -9.88 -8.37 -3.42
C SER A 567 -10.41 -8.48 -1.99
N ILE A 568 -11.09 -7.46 -1.49
CA ILE A 568 -11.85 -7.51 -0.23
C ILE A 568 -12.93 -8.61 -0.27
N GLY A 569 -13.41 -8.99 -1.46
CA GLY A 569 -14.41 -10.07 -1.65
C GLY A 569 -13.84 -11.44 -2.03
N ASN A 570 -12.60 -11.57 -2.40
CA ASN A 570 -12.06 -12.80 -3.00
C ASN A 570 -10.89 -13.43 -2.24
N THR A 571 -11.10 -14.65 -1.81
CA THR A 571 -10.21 -15.56 -1.07
C THR A 571 -8.92 -15.99 -1.84
N VAL A 572 -8.59 -15.34 -2.97
CA VAL A 572 -7.36 -15.60 -3.73
C VAL A 572 -6.10 -15.32 -2.88
N GLN A 573 -6.20 -14.43 -1.90
CA GLN A 573 -5.09 -14.09 -1.00
C GLN A 573 -4.57 -15.24 -0.12
N LYS A 574 -5.42 -16.22 0.25
CA LYS A 574 -4.99 -17.33 1.13
C LYS A 574 -4.19 -18.42 0.44
N VAL A 575 -4.38 -18.57 -0.86
CA VAL A 575 -3.58 -19.49 -1.67
C VAL A 575 -2.18 -18.92 -1.90
N VAL A 576 -2.04 -17.59 -1.94
CA VAL A 576 -0.74 -16.90 -2.12
C VAL A 576 0.14 -17.06 -0.89
N GLY A 577 -0.39 -17.08 0.34
CA GLY A 577 0.40 -17.31 1.56
C GLY A 577 1.03 -18.70 1.65
N VAL A 578 0.28 -19.75 1.26
CA VAL A 578 0.75 -21.14 1.28
C VAL A 578 1.51 -21.52 -0.01
N VAL A 579 1.16 -20.90 -1.12
CA VAL A 579 1.75 -21.14 -2.45
C VAL A 579 2.68 -19.98 -2.87
N GLY A 580 2.76 -18.89 -2.09
CA GLY A 580 3.52 -17.68 -2.42
C GLY A 580 5.00 -17.96 -2.74
N GLY A 581 5.65 -18.87 -2.00
CA GLY A 581 6.96 -19.40 -2.37
C GLY A 581 6.93 -20.24 -3.64
N GLY A 582 5.85 -20.97 -3.90
CA GLY A 582 5.65 -21.80 -5.09
C GLY A 582 5.19 -21.00 -6.32
N ILE A 583 4.25 -20.03 -6.14
CA ILE A 583 3.75 -19.18 -7.25
C ILE A 583 4.80 -18.16 -7.67
N LYS A 584 5.57 -17.58 -6.76
CA LYS A 584 6.73 -16.74 -7.14
C LYS A 584 7.72 -17.56 -7.98
N LYS A 585 7.88 -18.84 -7.69
CA LYS A 585 8.64 -19.78 -8.52
C LYS A 585 7.90 -20.12 -9.84
N VAL A 586 6.57 -20.27 -9.85
CA VAL A 586 5.77 -20.54 -11.07
C VAL A 586 5.75 -19.34 -12.01
N VAL A 587 5.56 -18.14 -11.52
CA VAL A 587 5.59 -16.89 -12.32
C VAL A 587 7.01 -16.63 -12.86
N THR A 588 8.04 -16.85 -12.05
CA THR A 588 9.45 -16.79 -12.50
C THR A 588 9.79 -17.88 -13.52
N ALA A 589 9.01 -18.96 -13.62
CA ALA A 589 9.27 -20.13 -14.46
C ALA A 589 8.46 -20.23 -15.71
N ILE A 590 7.37 -19.50 -15.86
CA ILE A 590 6.83 -19.19 -17.20
C ILE A 590 7.90 -18.42 -17.99
N VAL A 591 8.88 -17.87 -17.28
CA VAL A 591 10.09 -17.21 -17.83
C VAL A 591 11.35 -18.12 -17.79
N GLY A 592 11.34 -19.32 -17.17
CA GLY A 592 12.55 -20.18 -17.07
C GLY A 592 12.32 -21.67 -16.70
N GLU A 593 13.13 -22.52 -17.26
CA GLU A 593 13.06 -23.99 -17.41
C GLU A 593 12.99 -24.85 -16.11
N LYS A 594 13.10 -24.29 -14.90
CA LYS A 594 13.28 -25.04 -13.62
C LYS A 594 11.99 -25.40 -12.85
N VAL A 595 10.81 -25.01 -13.31
CA VAL A 595 9.59 -25.02 -12.49
C VAL A 595 8.64 -26.18 -12.71
N VAL A 596 8.67 -26.84 -13.85
CA VAL A 596 7.82 -28.02 -14.10
C VAL A 596 7.94 -29.05 -12.97
N ASN A 597 9.15 -29.29 -12.45
CA ASN A 597 9.38 -30.28 -11.40
C ASN A 597 8.88 -29.90 -10.01
N THR A 598 8.80 -28.59 -9.68
CA THR A 598 8.35 -28.11 -8.35
C THR A 598 6.82 -28.10 -8.25
N VAL A 599 6.11 -27.72 -9.31
CA VAL A 599 4.64 -27.79 -9.37
C VAL A 599 4.14 -29.24 -9.25
N VAL A 600 4.81 -30.20 -9.86
CA VAL A 600 4.47 -31.63 -9.75
C VAL A 600 4.58 -32.15 -8.31
N SER A 601 5.53 -31.69 -7.54
CA SER A 601 5.72 -32.10 -6.13
C SER A 601 4.63 -31.51 -5.21
N ILE A 602 4.23 -30.26 -5.41
CA ILE A 602 3.19 -29.57 -4.63
C ILE A 602 1.80 -30.13 -4.95
N VAL A 603 1.52 -30.43 -6.21
CA VAL A 603 0.25 -31.00 -6.66
C VAL A 603 0.03 -32.42 -6.12
N LYS A 604 1.07 -33.19 -5.89
CA LYS A 604 0.96 -34.55 -5.33
C LYS A 604 0.51 -34.60 -3.86
N SER A 605 0.66 -33.51 -3.10
CA SER A 605 0.34 -33.50 -1.66
C SER A 605 -1.05 -32.93 -1.30
N ALA A 606 -1.80 -32.27 -2.22
CA ALA A 606 -3.03 -31.52 -1.93
C ALA A 606 -4.23 -31.89 -2.81
N ALA A 607 -4.69 -33.13 -2.72
CA ALA A 607 -5.50 -33.80 -3.74
C ALA A 607 -6.95 -33.32 -4.02
N LYS A 608 -7.59 -32.46 -3.25
CA LYS A 608 -8.99 -32.00 -3.49
C LYS A 608 -9.16 -30.50 -3.73
N THR A 609 -8.25 -29.68 -3.26
CA THR A 609 -8.28 -28.20 -3.37
C THR A 609 -7.67 -27.71 -4.68
N VAL A 610 -6.88 -28.56 -5.34
CA VAL A 610 -6.00 -28.25 -6.47
C VAL A 610 -6.76 -27.89 -7.74
N SER A 611 -7.94 -28.47 -8.01
CA SER A 611 -8.63 -28.23 -9.29
C SER A 611 -9.04 -26.78 -9.49
N ARG A 612 -9.60 -26.10 -8.47
CA ARG A 612 -9.98 -24.68 -8.56
C ARG A 612 -8.78 -23.72 -8.51
N VAL A 613 -7.78 -24.06 -7.72
CA VAL A 613 -6.56 -23.23 -7.57
C VAL A 613 -5.76 -23.25 -8.86
N VAL A 614 -5.57 -24.42 -9.45
CA VAL A 614 -4.92 -24.61 -10.76
C VAL A 614 -5.67 -23.85 -11.84
N GLN A 615 -7.01 -23.85 -11.82
CA GLN A 615 -7.85 -23.11 -12.76
C GLN A 615 -7.65 -21.60 -12.67
N ASN A 616 -7.67 -21.03 -11.46
CA ASN A 616 -7.53 -19.58 -11.26
C ASN A 616 -6.09 -19.09 -11.48
N VAL A 617 -5.09 -19.89 -11.13
CA VAL A 617 -3.67 -19.60 -11.38
C VAL A 617 -3.35 -19.64 -12.86
N ALA A 618 -3.91 -20.58 -13.62
CA ALA A 618 -3.70 -20.66 -15.07
C ALA A 618 -4.29 -19.45 -15.81
N ILE A 619 -5.50 -19.01 -15.41
CA ILE A 619 -6.15 -17.83 -15.99
C ILE A 619 -5.39 -16.54 -15.60
N ALA A 620 -4.95 -16.41 -14.35
CA ALA A 620 -4.17 -15.27 -13.88
C ALA A 620 -2.80 -15.21 -14.57
N ALA A 621 -2.08 -16.34 -14.69
CA ALA A 621 -0.80 -16.41 -15.37
C ALA A 621 -0.90 -16.07 -16.86
N ALA A 622 -1.96 -16.54 -17.54
CA ALA A 622 -2.21 -16.21 -18.95
C ALA A 622 -2.55 -14.74 -19.16
N SER A 623 -3.29 -14.13 -18.23
CA SER A 623 -3.63 -12.69 -18.29
C SER A 623 -2.43 -11.78 -17.97
N TRP A 624 -1.40 -12.29 -17.29
CA TRP A 624 -0.23 -11.51 -16.85
C TRP A 624 0.96 -11.60 -17.81
N THR A 625 1.13 -12.68 -18.54
CA THR A 625 2.36 -12.97 -19.29
C THR A 625 2.27 -12.80 -20.81
N SER A 626 1.10 -12.83 -21.41
CA SER A 626 0.93 -12.43 -22.81
C SER A 626 -0.55 -12.14 -23.12
N ASN A 627 -0.80 -11.05 -23.85
CA ASN A 627 -2.05 -10.85 -24.58
C ASN A 627 -2.12 -11.73 -25.85
N ASP A 628 -1.28 -12.76 -25.96
CA ASP A 628 -1.25 -13.64 -27.10
C ASP A 628 -2.51 -14.53 -27.17
N PRO A 629 -3.35 -14.37 -28.19
CA PRO A 629 -4.63 -15.08 -28.30
C PRO A 629 -4.47 -16.60 -28.28
N LYS A 630 -3.38 -17.12 -28.80
CA LYS A 630 -3.14 -18.56 -28.91
C LYS A 630 -2.73 -19.19 -27.58
N THR A 631 -1.97 -18.49 -26.77
CA THR A 631 -1.66 -18.89 -25.39
C THR A 631 -2.94 -18.95 -24.55
N ILE A 632 -3.82 -17.96 -24.69
CA ILE A 632 -5.14 -17.93 -24.03
C ILE A 632 -6.01 -19.10 -24.51
N GLU A 633 -6.01 -19.41 -25.79
CA GLU A 633 -6.78 -20.52 -26.38
C GLU A 633 -6.31 -21.89 -25.84
N ILE A 634 -5.00 -22.14 -25.76
CA ILE A 634 -4.42 -23.36 -25.19
C ILE A 634 -4.89 -23.58 -23.74
N ILE A 635 -4.88 -22.53 -22.94
CA ILE A 635 -5.27 -22.60 -21.53
C ILE A 635 -6.79 -22.80 -21.37
N LYS A 636 -7.60 -22.16 -22.21
CA LYS A 636 -9.06 -22.36 -22.21
C LYS A 636 -9.44 -23.78 -22.60
N ALA A 637 -8.79 -24.35 -23.63
CA ALA A 637 -9.03 -25.72 -24.06
C ALA A 637 -8.69 -26.74 -22.96
N ALA A 638 -7.57 -26.56 -22.26
CA ALA A 638 -7.21 -27.41 -21.11
C ALA A 638 -8.22 -27.28 -19.96
N GLN A 639 -8.73 -26.06 -19.73
CA GLN A 639 -9.78 -25.81 -18.73
C GLN A 639 -11.07 -26.55 -19.05
N GLU A 640 -11.52 -26.55 -20.30
CA GLU A 640 -12.71 -27.28 -20.75
C GLU A 640 -12.52 -28.79 -20.59
N GLU A 641 -11.32 -29.31 -20.93
CA GLU A 641 -10.99 -30.72 -20.77
C GLU A 641 -10.96 -31.16 -19.29
N ILE A 642 -10.39 -30.34 -18.39
CA ILE A 642 -10.42 -30.60 -16.94
C ILE A 642 -11.84 -30.57 -16.38
N ASN A 643 -12.67 -29.62 -16.83
CA ASN A 643 -14.07 -29.53 -16.41
C ASN A 643 -14.93 -30.70 -16.87
N ALA A 644 -14.54 -31.36 -17.95
CA ALA A 644 -15.23 -32.56 -18.47
C ALA A 644 -14.88 -33.86 -17.71
N LEU A 645 -13.85 -33.85 -16.85
CA LEU A 645 -13.48 -35.03 -16.05
C LEU A 645 -14.52 -35.29 -14.93
N ASP A 646 -14.76 -36.56 -14.66
CA ASP A 646 -15.58 -36.99 -13.52
C ASP A 646 -14.83 -36.73 -12.20
N GLN A 647 -15.32 -35.80 -11.42
CA GLN A 647 -14.72 -35.42 -10.12
C GLN A 647 -14.80 -36.53 -9.06
N SER A 648 -15.63 -37.55 -9.26
CA SER A 648 -15.72 -38.72 -8.37
C SER A 648 -14.67 -39.81 -8.70
N ASP A 649 -14.00 -39.71 -9.84
CA ASP A 649 -12.93 -40.64 -10.24
C ASP A 649 -11.74 -40.56 -9.27
N PRO A 650 -11.31 -41.68 -8.65
CA PRO A 650 -10.12 -41.71 -7.79
C PRO A 650 -8.84 -41.17 -8.46
N GLU A 651 -8.75 -41.22 -9.79
CA GLU A 651 -7.63 -40.67 -10.56
C GLU A 651 -7.87 -39.25 -11.10
N TYR A 652 -8.99 -38.58 -10.74
CA TYR A 652 -9.34 -37.24 -11.20
C TYR A 652 -8.18 -36.25 -11.09
N VAL A 653 -7.56 -36.16 -9.91
CA VAL A 653 -6.45 -35.22 -9.65
C VAL A 653 -5.26 -35.50 -10.54
N LYS A 654 -4.92 -36.77 -10.74
CA LYS A 654 -3.80 -37.18 -11.61
C LYS A 654 -4.07 -36.80 -13.06
N LYS A 655 -5.29 -37.04 -13.56
CA LYS A 655 -5.72 -36.69 -14.92
C LYS A 655 -5.76 -35.17 -15.13
N ALA A 656 -6.38 -34.42 -14.23
CA ALA A 656 -6.44 -32.97 -14.27
C ALA A 656 -5.04 -32.33 -14.25
N THR A 657 -4.15 -32.87 -13.42
CA THR A 657 -2.75 -32.43 -13.33
C THR A 657 -2.00 -32.68 -14.64
N ALA A 658 -2.17 -33.85 -15.27
CA ALA A 658 -1.51 -34.19 -16.52
C ALA A 658 -1.95 -33.28 -17.68
N ILE A 659 -3.26 -32.95 -17.77
CA ILE A 659 -3.80 -32.03 -18.78
C ILE A 659 -3.22 -30.63 -18.57
N PHE A 660 -3.16 -30.17 -17.33
CA PHE A 660 -2.62 -28.83 -17.01
C PHE A 660 -1.13 -28.73 -17.34
N ILE A 661 -0.32 -29.73 -16.99
CA ILE A 661 1.12 -29.75 -17.32
C ILE A 661 1.31 -29.71 -18.83
N ALA A 662 0.58 -30.52 -19.58
CA ALA A 662 0.67 -30.55 -21.04
C ALA A 662 0.30 -29.17 -21.66
N ALA A 663 -0.72 -28.50 -21.14
CA ALA A 663 -1.09 -27.16 -21.59
C ALA A 663 -0.01 -26.10 -21.28
N CYS A 664 0.62 -26.17 -20.11
CA CYS A 664 1.72 -25.29 -19.74
C CYS A 664 2.96 -25.51 -20.62
N GLU A 665 3.30 -26.75 -20.95
CA GLU A 665 4.40 -27.08 -21.85
C GLU A 665 4.12 -26.56 -23.27
N LEU A 666 2.89 -26.74 -23.76
CA LEU A 666 2.47 -26.27 -25.09
C LEU A 666 2.49 -24.73 -25.17
N ALA A 667 1.98 -24.04 -24.16
CA ALA A 667 2.04 -22.59 -24.05
C ALA A 667 3.47 -22.06 -24.00
N ALA A 668 4.34 -22.68 -23.21
CA ALA A 668 5.76 -22.32 -23.11
C ALA A 668 6.51 -22.57 -24.44
N SER A 669 6.20 -23.66 -25.14
CA SER A 669 6.75 -23.92 -26.47
C SER A 669 6.33 -22.86 -27.48
N HIS A 670 5.05 -22.44 -27.46
CA HIS A 670 4.54 -21.40 -28.35
C HIS A 670 5.21 -20.04 -28.09
N VAL A 671 5.40 -19.66 -26.83
CA VAL A 671 6.12 -18.42 -26.45
C VAL A 671 7.58 -18.46 -26.89
N LYS A 672 8.27 -19.62 -26.74
CA LYS A 672 9.64 -19.79 -27.26
C LYS A 672 9.72 -19.67 -28.78
N GLU A 673 8.76 -20.22 -29.49
CA GLU A 673 8.68 -20.13 -30.96
C GLU A 673 8.45 -18.69 -31.43
N GLN A 674 7.56 -17.94 -30.74
CA GLN A 674 7.35 -16.52 -31.02
C GLN A 674 8.62 -15.69 -30.76
N ALA A 675 9.30 -15.92 -29.63
CA ALA A 675 10.55 -15.22 -29.33
C ALA A 675 11.65 -15.51 -30.36
N ALA A 676 11.72 -16.72 -30.89
CA ALA A 676 12.65 -17.07 -31.97
C ALA A 676 12.32 -16.35 -33.28
N ARG A 677 11.03 -16.34 -33.68
CA ARG A 677 10.58 -15.60 -34.89
C ARG A 677 10.80 -14.09 -34.75
N GLN A 678 10.58 -13.54 -33.57
CA GLN A 678 10.86 -12.11 -33.30
C GLN A 678 12.35 -11.81 -33.47
N LYS A 679 13.23 -12.68 -32.98
CA LYS A 679 14.67 -12.52 -33.13
C LYS A 679 15.10 -12.62 -34.61
N GLU A 680 14.56 -13.57 -35.37
CA GLU A 680 14.81 -13.69 -36.82
C GLU A 680 14.32 -12.43 -37.57
N HIS A 681 13.16 -11.90 -37.21
CA HIS A 681 12.63 -10.66 -37.80
C HIS A 681 13.51 -9.43 -37.44
N GLU A 682 13.95 -9.29 -36.21
CA GLU A 682 14.88 -8.25 -35.78
C GLU A 682 16.21 -8.32 -36.55
N GLU A 683 16.77 -9.52 -36.76
CA GLU A 683 17.99 -9.74 -37.53
C GLU A 683 17.78 -9.46 -39.04
N PHE A 684 16.63 -9.83 -39.61
CA PHE A 684 16.26 -9.51 -40.98
C PHE A 684 16.15 -7.99 -41.21
N MET A 685 15.43 -7.27 -40.36
CA MET A 685 15.23 -5.82 -40.46
C MET A 685 16.54 -5.05 -40.26
N PHE A 686 17.39 -5.47 -39.32
CA PHE A 686 18.73 -4.90 -39.15
C PHE A 686 19.60 -5.09 -40.41
N ASN A 687 19.60 -6.28 -41.01
CA ASN A 687 20.45 -6.59 -42.19
C ASN A 687 19.91 -5.95 -43.47
N MET A 688 18.59 -5.79 -43.63
CA MET A 688 18.00 -5.30 -44.88
C MET A 688 17.79 -3.80 -44.88
N TYR A 689 17.48 -3.16 -43.74
CA TYR A 689 17.07 -1.78 -43.67
C TYR A 689 17.91 -0.93 -42.67
N GLY A 690 18.81 -1.56 -41.93
CA GLY A 690 19.68 -0.88 -40.96
C GLY A 690 18.96 -0.40 -39.68
N PHE A 691 17.76 -0.89 -39.41
CA PHE A 691 17.05 -0.57 -38.20
C PHE A 691 17.68 -1.25 -36.98
N GLU A 692 17.85 -0.53 -35.88
CA GLU A 692 18.27 -1.14 -34.63
C GLU A 692 17.15 -2.05 -34.06
N LYS A 693 17.53 -3.11 -33.32
CA LYS A 693 16.59 -4.11 -32.77
C LYS A 693 15.46 -3.47 -31.94
N GLU A 694 15.73 -2.36 -31.30
CA GLU A 694 14.76 -1.62 -30.48
C GLU A 694 13.73 -0.87 -31.33
N GLU A 695 14.15 -0.34 -32.49
CA GLU A 695 13.26 0.32 -33.46
C GLU A 695 12.30 -0.67 -34.08
N VAL A 696 12.75 -1.86 -34.41
CA VAL A 696 11.90 -2.96 -34.94
C VAL A 696 10.86 -3.38 -33.90
N ARG A 697 11.24 -3.54 -32.63
CA ARG A 697 10.31 -3.86 -31.54
C ARG A 697 9.25 -2.80 -31.29
N ILE A 698 9.62 -1.52 -31.46
CA ILE A 698 8.67 -0.41 -31.34
C ILE A 698 7.68 -0.42 -32.51
N MET A 699 8.16 -0.62 -33.75
CA MET A 699 7.31 -0.73 -34.94
C MET A 699 6.34 -1.91 -34.85
N ASP A 700 6.82 -3.07 -34.42
CA ASP A 700 5.98 -4.26 -34.22
C ASP A 700 4.89 -4.02 -33.15
N LYS A 701 5.21 -3.34 -32.04
CA LYS A 701 4.21 -2.97 -31.03
C LYS A 701 3.17 -1.99 -31.55
N ILE A 702 3.58 -1.00 -32.35
CA ILE A 702 2.67 -0.03 -32.98
C ILE A 702 1.76 -0.77 -33.96
N ARG A 703 2.30 -1.70 -34.78
CA ARG A 703 1.53 -2.50 -35.73
C ARG A 703 0.47 -3.38 -35.05
N VAL A 704 0.87 -4.06 -33.94
CA VAL A 704 -0.07 -4.88 -33.14
C VAL A 704 -1.16 -3.99 -32.51
N GLY A 705 -0.79 -2.81 -32.02
CA GLY A 705 -1.75 -1.85 -31.48
C GLY A 705 -2.74 -1.33 -32.54
N LEU A 706 -2.25 -1.05 -33.76
CA LEU A 706 -3.10 -0.60 -34.88
C LEU A 706 -4.04 -1.72 -35.38
N LYS A 707 -3.58 -2.98 -35.47
CA LYS A 707 -4.43 -4.14 -35.81
C LYS A 707 -5.55 -4.40 -34.77
N ALA A 708 -5.30 -4.08 -33.51
CA ALA A 708 -6.33 -4.17 -32.47
C ALA A 708 -7.43 -3.11 -32.64
N PHE A 709 -7.10 -1.96 -33.26
CA PHE A 709 -8.06 -0.90 -33.58
C PHE A 709 -8.75 -1.09 -34.94
N ASP A 710 -8.07 -1.69 -35.91
CA ASP A 710 -8.60 -1.99 -37.24
C ASP A 710 -8.16 -3.41 -37.71
N PRO A 711 -9.03 -4.43 -37.49
CA PRO A 711 -8.73 -5.82 -37.88
C PRO A 711 -8.56 -6.05 -39.39
N GLY A 712 -8.85 -5.04 -40.23
CA GLY A 712 -8.70 -5.10 -41.69
C GLY A 712 -7.34 -4.62 -42.22
N LEU A 713 -6.44 -4.12 -41.36
CA LEU A 713 -5.10 -3.73 -41.80
C LEU A 713 -4.30 -4.97 -42.27
N THR A 714 -3.84 -4.92 -43.54
CA THR A 714 -2.98 -5.94 -44.14
C THR A 714 -1.52 -5.79 -43.71
N ASP A 715 -0.72 -6.85 -43.84
CA ASP A 715 0.70 -6.91 -43.45
C ASP A 715 1.66 -6.27 -44.47
N ASP A 716 1.16 -5.44 -45.43
CA ASP A 716 2.00 -4.75 -46.43
C ASP A 716 2.75 -3.55 -45.85
#